data_bda86ba3335f9d62adeaa815f11f7311
#
_entry.id   bda86ba3335f9d62adeaa815f11f7311
#
_cell.length_a   1.000
_cell.length_b   1.000
_cell.length_c   1.000
_cell.angle_alpha   90.00
_cell.angle_beta   90.00
_cell.angle_gamma   90.00
#
_symmetry.space_group_name_H-M   'P 1'
#
loop_
_entity.id
_entity.type
_entity.pdbx_description
1 polymer ?
#
loop_
_entity_poly.entity_id
_entity_poly.type
_entity_poly.pdbx_seq_one_letter_code
_entity_poly.pdbx_strand_id
1 'polypeptide(L)'
;MPRPAVLRRAAVFLAVAALLGAVLAAFDSASARADTVGAGSYTTTAPGPLPSGCADLSTNPRHWVTADAPSGAVPTNDWWSSILWKRTNCAYGEPLFAQPLGFRAQSGGLGVSYNTKPTISGSGKGVGEYHFDYREDFVAGVSGLSAPEVKVDDWTDWTVSPLLSDGAHTLRATIGSGLPFVHFRATGGDAQIKAASDATVDVWSHDGPMIGYTVHGHDYVAFAPGGATWSVSGSTLTSSLAGKHYFSVAVLPTTPSTSADDRAALATEYAKYAYDEVTGTAVSYRYDETDSTVTTTYRLTTTALEGSGTGTVAALLPHQWRHLSDGSPLPQTYVSSRGPLKVLTGVTSFTTSMVFHGVLPEVPAVADDSGADATTLQAYLDAEKADPTRQQSDDTYWTGKGLGRAARLAEIADQTGNTDVRDAALSAIRSKLTDWFTASQGKTGHQFYYDRNWGTLIGYPASYGSDQELNDHHFHYGYYIAAAATLARFDPTWADAEHYGGMVDLLIRDADNYDRADKRFPYLRDFDIYAGHDWASGHGSFAAGNNQESSSEGMNFDNALIQWGAATGNKTVRDAGIYMYTTQAAAIEDYWFDTHDQVYPADFPHKEVGMVWSNGGAYSTWFSSAPEQIQGINLLPVTGGHLYLGDNPAYVRANYQEMLDQAGKTRPGIWPDIWYEYLALGDGDAALADFRADSSLTSEEGESKAHTFHWIRNLAALGTVDTTVTADDPLTAVFTKNGERTYVAANPTATDTTVHFSDGTTVQVPAGRTVTAGAHTWSGGSAPGGTGGPTPT
;
A
#
# COMPACT_ATOMS: atom_id res chain seq x y z
N MET A 1 73.67 -50.09 -11.65
CA MET A 1 72.68 -49.98 -10.58
C MET A 1 72.15 -48.53 -10.55
N PRO A 2 70.96 -48.34 -10.96
CA PRO A 2 70.16 -47.24 -10.43
C PRO A 2 68.68 -47.63 -10.23
N ARG A 3 68.08 -47.20 -9.17
CA ARG A 3 66.68 -46.89 -8.96
C ARG A 3 66.67 -46.13 -7.62
N PRO A 4 66.05 -44.96 -7.54
CA PRO A 4 64.62 -44.85 -7.41
C PRO A 4 64.05 -43.50 -8.02
N ALA A 5 63.34 -43.57 -9.10
CA ALA A 5 62.62 -42.42 -9.63
C ALA A 5 61.09 -42.69 -9.90
N VAL A 6 60.67 -43.94 -9.74
CA VAL A 6 59.29 -44.35 -10.05
C VAL A 6 58.31 -44.15 -8.84
N LEU A 7 58.82 -44.30 -7.62
CA LEU A 7 57.99 -44.18 -6.43
C LEU A 7 57.57 -42.73 -6.07
N ARG A 8 58.30 -41.70 -6.51
CA ARG A 8 57.93 -40.32 -6.23
C ARG A 8 56.84 -39.78 -7.20
N ARG A 9 56.68 -40.38 -8.37
CA ARG A 9 55.64 -39.96 -9.31
C ARG A 9 54.27 -40.56 -8.96
N ALA A 10 54.21 -41.73 -8.36
CA ALA A 10 52.95 -42.32 -7.90
C ALA A 10 52.34 -41.60 -6.67
N ALA A 11 53.19 -41.12 -5.77
CA ALA A 11 52.70 -40.38 -4.60
C ALA A 11 52.19 -38.97 -4.92
N VAL A 12 52.74 -38.31 -5.98
CA VAL A 12 52.26 -36.99 -6.46
C VAL A 12 50.95 -37.13 -7.20
N PHE A 13 50.75 -38.21 -8.00
CA PHE A 13 49.47 -38.46 -8.65
C PHE A 13 48.37 -38.84 -7.68
N LEU A 14 48.63 -39.56 -6.63
CA LEU A 14 47.65 -39.86 -5.59
C LEU A 14 47.30 -38.64 -4.73
N ALA A 15 48.21 -37.73 -4.47
CA ALA A 15 47.97 -36.49 -3.74
C ALA A 15 47.16 -35.47 -4.60
N VAL A 16 47.44 -35.39 -5.91
CA VAL A 16 46.72 -34.53 -6.84
C VAL A 16 45.30 -35.07 -7.09
N ALA A 17 45.13 -36.41 -7.20
CA ALA A 17 43.82 -37.04 -7.32
C ALA A 17 43.00 -36.89 -6.01
N ALA A 18 43.64 -36.96 -4.85
CA ALA A 18 42.95 -36.71 -3.57
C ALA A 18 42.60 -35.23 -3.38
N LEU A 19 43.46 -34.29 -3.83
CA LEU A 19 43.12 -32.84 -3.81
C LEU A 19 42.07 -32.47 -4.85
N LEU A 20 42.07 -33.08 -6.05
CA LEU A 20 41.01 -32.88 -7.04
C LEU A 20 39.68 -33.53 -6.61
N GLY A 21 39.73 -34.70 -5.95
CA GLY A 21 38.54 -35.30 -5.30
C GLY A 21 38.01 -34.49 -4.15
N ALA A 22 38.88 -33.88 -3.32
CA ALA A 22 38.46 -33.00 -2.23
C ALA A 22 37.98 -31.61 -2.73
N VAL A 23 38.51 -31.11 -3.86
CA VAL A 23 38.03 -29.87 -4.49
C VAL A 23 36.73 -30.15 -5.25
N LEU A 24 36.56 -31.31 -5.90
CA LEU A 24 35.31 -31.73 -6.47
C LEU A 24 34.24 -32.06 -5.40
N ALA A 25 34.65 -32.58 -4.22
CA ALA A 25 33.72 -32.78 -3.12
C ALA A 25 33.39 -31.50 -2.36
N ALA A 26 34.21 -30.44 -2.52
CA ALA A 26 33.92 -29.10 -1.98
C ALA A 26 33.06 -28.21 -2.92
N PHE A 27 32.90 -28.65 -4.17
CA PHE A 27 31.90 -28.08 -5.11
C PHE A 27 30.60 -28.90 -5.15
N ASP A 28 30.50 -29.95 -4.31
CA ASP A 28 29.27 -30.69 -4.18
C ASP A 28 28.42 -30.03 -3.10
N SER A 29 27.34 -29.46 -3.58
CA SER A 29 26.14 -29.11 -2.81
C SER A 29 26.25 -27.98 -1.77
N ALA A 30 26.27 -26.75 -2.23
CA ALA A 30 25.17 -25.93 -1.78
C ALA A 30 23.93 -26.45 -2.51
N SER A 31 23.38 -27.61 -2.11
CA SER A 31 22.07 -28.06 -2.57
C SER A 31 21.12 -26.94 -2.25
N ALA A 32 20.41 -26.44 -3.26
CA ALA A 32 19.32 -25.49 -3.09
C ALA A 32 18.46 -26.01 -1.92
N ARG A 33 18.53 -25.36 -0.77
CA ARG A 33 17.84 -25.79 0.44
C ARG A 33 16.47 -25.12 0.36
N ALA A 34 15.46 -25.92 0.21
CA ALA A 34 14.10 -25.45 0.35
C ALA A 34 13.70 -25.56 1.82
N ASP A 35 13.12 -24.49 2.36
CA ASP A 35 12.47 -24.52 3.67
C ASP A 35 11.00 -24.87 3.44
N THR A 36 10.50 -25.87 4.20
CA THR A 36 9.13 -26.37 4.06
C THR A 36 8.14 -25.59 4.92
N VAL A 37 6.93 -25.41 4.39
CA VAL A 37 5.81 -24.77 5.05
C VAL A 37 4.55 -25.59 4.72
N GLY A 38 4.12 -26.44 5.65
CA GLY A 38 3.12 -27.47 5.36
C GLY A 38 3.59 -28.39 4.25
N ALA A 39 2.77 -28.62 3.23
CA ALA A 39 3.14 -29.34 2.01
C ALA A 39 3.91 -28.43 1.01
N GLY A 40 3.89 -27.12 1.19
CA GLY A 40 4.61 -26.18 0.35
C GLY A 40 6.06 -25.94 0.77
N SER A 41 6.77 -25.12 0.03
CA SER A 41 8.17 -24.73 0.33
C SER A 41 8.60 -23.52 -0.48
N TYR A 42 9.60 -22.80 0.04
CA TYR A 42 10.31 -21.75 -0.68
C TYR A 42 11.81 -22.03 -0.69
N THR A 43 12.52 -21.48 -1.69
CA THR A 43 13.99 -21.64 -1.75
C THR A 43 14.70 -20.59 -0.91
N THR A 44 15.85 -20.97 -0.34
CA THR A 44 16.79 -20.05 0.33
C THR A 44 17.99 -19.72 -0.54
N THR A 45 17.98 -20.16 -1.79
CA THR A 45 18.99 -19.82 -2.81
C THR A 45 18.29 -19.09 -3.95
N ALA A 46 18.68 -17.86 -4.20
CA ALA A 46 18.09 -17.02 -5.22
C ALA A 46 18.22 -17.65 -6.62
N PRO A 47 17.10 -17.88 -7.34
CA PRO A 47 17.13 -18.42 -8.69
C PRO A 47 17.34 -17.35 -9.77
N GLY A 48 17.26 -16.08 -9.40
CA GLY A 48 17.31 -14.93 -10.32
C GLY A 48 17.97 -13.70 -9.71
N PRO A 49 17.78 -12.51 -10.32
CA PRO A 49 18.30 -11.24 -9.80
C PRO A 49 17.80 -10.94 -8.39
N LEU A 50 18.56 -10.14 -7.66
CA LEU A 50 18.31 -9.73 -6.30
C LEU A 50 18.19 -8.21 -6.22
N PRO A 51 17.65 -7.65 -5.10
CA PRO A 51 17.59 -6.22 -4.88
C PRO A 51 18.90 -5.51 -5.21
N SER A 52 18.81 -4.41 -5.94
CA SER A 52 19.95 -3.66 -6.44
C SER A 52 19.85 -2.18 -6.07
N GLY A 53 20.99 -1.49 -6.05
CA GLY A 53 21.00 -0.07 -5.67
C GLY A 53 22.36 0.55 -5.91
N CYS A 54 22.78 1.47 -5.06
CA CYS A 54 24.15 1.95 -5.03
C CYS A 54 25.14 0.78 -4.93
N ALA A 55 26.37 0.97 -5.42
CA ALA A 55 27.35 -0.08 -5.71
C ALA A 55 27.54 -1.14 -4.62
N ASP A 56 27.27 -0.80 -3.38
CA ASP A 56 27.39 -1.69 -2.22
C ASP A 56 26.22 -2.66 -2.04
N LEU A 57 25.13 -2.50 -2.82
CA LEU A 57 23.88 -3.26 -2.70
C LEU A 57 23.74 -4.39 -3.70
N SER A 58 24.69 -4.58 -4.62
CA SER A 58 24.50 -5.40 -5.81
C SER A 58 24.40 -6.90 -5.59
N THR A 59 24.94 -7.45 -4.51
CA THR A 59 24.98 -8.92 -4.30
C THR A 59 24.71 -9.35 -2.87
N ASN A 60 24.88 -8.45 -1.92
CA ASN A 60 24.55 -8.65 -0.50
C ASN A 60 24.20 -7.27 0.06
N PRO A 61 22.95 -6.85 -0.08
CA PRO A 61 22.54 -5.48 0.14
C PRO A 61 22.93 -4.99 1.53
N ARG A 62 23.64 -3.89 1.57
CA ARG A 62 23.88 -3.11 2.75
C ARG A 62 22.73 -2.14 2.93
N HIS A 63 21.99 -2.29 4.01
CA HIS A 63 21.06 -1.28 4.45
C HIS A 63 21.81 -0.10 5.07
N TRP A 64 21.42 1.14 4.77
CA TRP A 64 22.00 2.31 5.42
C TRP A 64 21.38 2.54 6.80
N VAL A 65 21.67 1.61 7.74
CA VAL A 65 21.24 1.67 9.14
C VAL A 65 22.45 1.80 10.06
N THR A 66 22.23 2.31 11.27
CA THR A 66 23.24 2.29 12.34
C THR A 66 23.28 0.92 13.04
N ALA A 67 24.26 0.72 13.90
CA ALA A 67 24.33 -0.50 14.72
C ALA A 67 23.25 -0.55 15.81
N ASP A 68 22.70 0.61 16.18
CA ASP A 68 21.69 0.76 17.24
C ASP A 68 20.24 0.71 16.68
N ALA A 69 20.08 0.69 15.36
CA ALA A 69 18.78 0.59 14.70
C ALA A 69 18.01 -0.67 15.11
N PRO A 70 16.67 -0.67 15.07
CA PRO A 70 15.86 -1.83 15.38
C PRO A 70 16.29 -3.08 14.62
N SER A 71 16.30 -4.22 15.30
CA SER A 71 16.64 -5.51 14.71
C SER A 71 15.46 -6.16 14.02
N GLY A 72 15.70 -6.96 12.99
CA GLY A 72 14.69 -7.68 12.21
C GLY A 72 14.66 -7.22 10.77
N ALA A 73 13.54 -7.48 10.08
CA ALA A 73 13.35 -7.02 8.73
C ALA A 73 13.27 -5.48 8.69
N VAL A 74 13.88 -4.89 7.67
CA VAL A 74 13.87 -3.43 7.50
C VAL A 74 12.66 -3.01 6.69
N PRO A 75 11.96 -1.92 7.04
CA PRO A 75 10.82 -1.44 6.29
C PRO A 75 11.28 -0.87 4.94
N THR A 76 10.81 -1.47 3.87
CA THR A 76 10.87 -0.95 2.50
C THR A 76 9.49 -0.47 2.11
N ASN A 77 9.30 0.09 0.94
CA ASN A 77 8.01 0.59 0.45
C ASN A 77 7.41 1.74 1.27
N ASP A 78 8.20 2.39 2.10
CA ASP A 78 7.76 3.49 2.96
C ASP A 78 8.10 4.86 2.31
N TRP A 79 7.44 5.95 2.74
CA TRP A 79 7.69 7.31 2.28
C TRP A 79 9.14 7.79 2.50
N TRP A 80 9.88 7.13 3.39
CA TRP A 80 11.27 7.45 3.73
C TRP A 80 12.31 6.40 3.27
N SER A 81 11.89 5.37 2.54
CA SER A 81 12.78 4.25 2.15
C SER A 81 14.01 4.69 1.36
N SER A 82 14.00 5.85 0.70
CA SER A 82 15.15 6.33 -0.10
C SER A 82 16.43 6.59 0.72
N ILE A 83 16.34 6.82 2.04
CA ILE A 83 17.51 6.96 2.91
C ILE A 83 17.99 5.63 3.51
N LEU A 84 17.14 4.60 3.50
CA LEU A 84 17.43 3.23 3.88
C LEU A 84 17.99 2.42 2.71
N TRP A 85 17.43 2.60 1.53
CA TRP A 85 17.78 1.91 0.31
C TRP A 85 18.07 2.92 -0.81
N LYS A 86 19.33 3.34 -0.88
CA LYS A 86 19.78 4.40 -1.79
C LYS A 86 20.07 3.85 -3.19
N ARG A 87 19.58 4.55 -4.21
CA ARG A 87 19.78 4.16 -5.61
C ARG A 87 20.43 5.25 -6.46
N THR A 88 20.00 6.48 -6.36
CA THR A 88 20.43 7.61 -7.17
C THR A 88 21.39 8.51 -6.42
N ASN A 89 21.10 8.89 -5.20
CA ASN A 89 21.96 9.66 -4.32
C ASN A 89 22.54 8.77 -3.22
N CYS A 90 23.69 8.16 -3.48
CA CYS A 90 24.30 7.16 -2.59
C CYS A 90 24.78 7.71 -1.25
N ALA A 91 24.92 9.01 -1.09
CA ALA A 91 25.25 9.62 0.18
C ALA A 91 24.01 9.89 1.04
N TYR A 92 22.97 10.47 0.47
CA TYR A 92 21.90 11.09 1.26
C TYR A 92 20.49 10.63 0.91
N GLY A 93 20.29 9.82 -0.14
CA GLY A 93 18.96 9.47 -0.64
C GLY A 93 18.26 10.64 -1.33
N GLU A 94 16.99 10.47 -1.65
CA GLU A 94 16.15 11.47 -2.29
C GLU A 94 15.30 12.24 -1.25
N PRO A 95 14.61 13.32 -1.62
CA PRO A 95 13.73 14.05 -0.72
C PRO A 95 12.65 13.16 -0.11
N LEU A 96 12.30 13.43 1.14
CA LEU A 96 11.29 12.75 1.93
C LEU A 96 10.10 13.70 2.14
N PHE A 97 8.87 13.20 1.99
CA PHE A 97 7.65 14.00 2.13
C PHE A 97 6.75 13.42 3.22
N ALA A 98 6.93 13.91 4.45
CA ALA A 98 6.20 13.44 5.63
C ALA A 98 4.88 14.18 5.88
N GLN A 99 4.56 15.20 5.14
CA GLN A 99 3.40 16.07 5.34
C GLN A 99 3.18 16.50 6.82
N PRO A 100 3.15 17.81 7.15
CA PRO A 100 3.24 18.92 6.21
C PRO A 100 4.67 19.20 5.73
N LEU A 101 5.70 18.65 6.35
CA LEU A 101 7.10 18.95 6.06
C LEU A 101 7.72 17.97 5.06
N GLY A 102 8.60 18.52 4.22
CA GLY A 102 9.53 17.75 3.41
C GLY A 102 10.95 17.86 3.94
N PHE A 103 11.77 16.83 3.70
CA PHE A 103 13.13 16.74 4.24
C PHE A 103 14.13 16.31 3.18
N ARG A 104 15.39 16.74 3.34
CA ARG A 104 16.51 16.30 2.53
C ARG A 104 17.77 16.21 3.37
N ALA A 105 18.34 15.04 3.49
CA ALA A 105 19.62 14.89 4.15
C ALA A 105 20.74 15.46 3.27
N GLN A 106 21.75 16.08 3.90
CA GLN A 106 22.93 16.64 3.24
C GLN A 106 24.11 16.75 4.19
N SER A 107 25.30 17.03 3.67
CA SER A 107 26.54 17.02 4.45
C SER A 107 26.48 17.89 5.72
N GLY A 108 25.85 19.05 5.65
CA GLY A 108 25.76 20.01 6.78
C GLY A 108 24.59 19.80 7.74
N GLY A 109 23.70 18.86 7.47
CA GLY A 109 22.52 18.63 8.30
C GLY A 109 21.30 18.11 7.56
N LEU A 110 20.13 18.34 8.13
CA LEU A 110 18.83 18.00 7.55
C LEU A 110 18.17 19.28 6.99
N GLY A 111 17.98 19.32 5.69
CA GLY A 111 17.19 20.34 5.02
C GLY A 111 15.70 20.14 5.35
N VAL A 112 15.00 21.24 5.57
CA VAL A 112 13.57 21.30 5.89
C VAL A 112 12.86 22.16 4.85
N SER A 113 11.74 21.70 4.39
CA SER A 113 10.88 22.35 3.38
C SER A 113 9.43 22.33 3.84
N TYR A 114 8.74 23.45 3.66
CA TYR A 114 7.29 23.54 3.77
C TYR A 114 6.76 24.20 2.50
N ASN A 115 6.64 23.45 1.40
CA ASN A 115 6.14 24.01 0.15
C ASN A 115 4.61 24.04 0.14
N THR A 116 4.03 25.22 0.06
CA THR A 116 2.58 25.47 0.03
C THR A 116 2.05 25.80 -1.37
N LYS A 117 2.90 25.76 -2.40
CA LYS A 117 2.54 26.09 -3.77
C LYS A 117 2.84 24.94 -4.71
N PRO A 118 1.82 24.34 -5.32
CA PRO A 118 2.06 23.27 -6.30
C PRO A 118 2.66 23.86 -7.60
N THR A 119 3.53 23.07 -8.21
CA THR A 119 3.90 23.20 -9.61
C THR A 119 2.96 22.34 -10.42
N ILE A 120 2.26 22.90 -11.40
CA ILE A 120 1.40 22.17 -12.32
C ILE A 120 2.10 22.10 -13.67
N SER A 121 2.33 20.89 -14.17
CA SER A 121 2.92 20.62 -15.48
C SER A 121 1.93 19.86 -16.34
N GLY A 122 2.00 20.08 -17.66
CA GLY A 122 0.98 19.61 -18.59
C GLY A 122 -0.26 20.50 -18.59
N SER A 123 -1.00 20.51 -19.66
CA SER A 123 -2.26 21.27 -19.78
C SER A 123 -3.13 20.73 -20.90
N GLY A 124 -4.46 20.81 -20.73
CA GLY A 124 -5.42 20.38 -21.71
C GLY A 124 -5.63 18.87 -21.72
N LYS A 125 -5.91 18.32 -22.91
CA LYS A 125 -6.11 16.88 -23.08
C LYS A 125 -4.78 16.13 -22.94
N GLY A 126 -4.75 15.08 -22.15
CA GLY A 126 -3.58 14.23 -21.97
C GLY A 126 -2.89 14.41 -20.62
N VAL A 127 -1.62 14.09 -20.54
CA VAL A 127 -0.81 14.07 -19.31
C VAL A 127 -0.81 15.41 -18.58
N GLY A 128 -1.04 15.38 -17.26
CA GLY A 128 -0.93 16.52 -16.36
C GLY A 128 -0.50 16.07 -14.96
N GLU A 129 0.29 16.89 -14.30
CA GLU A 129 0.83 16.58 -12.98
C GLU A 129 0.74 17.81 -12.09
N TYR A 130 0.56 17.60 -10.78
CA TYR A 130 0.76 18.60 -9.76
C TYR A 130 1.71 18.07 -8.70
N HIS A 131 2.75 18.85 -8.36
CA HIS A 131 3.74 18.48 -7.37
C HIS A 131 4.04 19.64 -6.43
N PHE A 132 4.12 19.34 -5.14
CA PHE A 132 4.67 20.24 -4.13
C PHE A 132 6.15 19.89 -3.98
N ASP A 133 6.95 20.37 -4.95
CA ASP A 133 8.37 20.06 -5.04
C ASP A 133 9.14 20.43 -3.79
N TYR A 134 10.16 19.65 -3.44
CA TYR A 134 11.05 20.00 -2.34
C TYR A 134 11.75 21.34 -2.65
N ARG A 135 11.45 22.33 -1.83
CA ARG A 135 12.13 23.62 -1.83
C ARG A 135 12.63 23.91 -0.43
N GLU A 136 13.95 23.88 -0.25
CA GLU A 136 14.57 24.08 1.06
C GLU A 136 14.25 25.45 1.62
N ASP A 137 13.69 25.50 2.81
CA ASP A 137 13.57 26.73 3.60
C ASP A 137 14.84 26.97 4.40
N PHE A 138 15.34 25.93 5.07
CA PHE A 138 16.59 25.98 5.82
C PHE A 138 17.20 24.59 6.03
N VAL A 139 18.48 24.59 6.46
CA VAL A 139 19.17 23.39 6.94
C VAL A 139 19.34 23.49 8.44
N ALA A 140 18.84 22.49 9.18
CA ALA A 140 19.15 22.31 10.59
C ALA A 140 20.38 21.41 10.74
N GLY A 141 21.37 21.84 11.53
CA GLY A 141 22.64 21.16 11.64
C GLY A 141 23.38 21.45 12.95
N VAL A 142 24.62 21.06 12.95
CA VAL A 142 25.60 21.34 14.01
C VAL A 142 26.76 22.10 13.39
N SER A 143 27.24 23.15 14.06
CA SER A 143 28.38 23.92 13.57
C SER A 143 29.61 23.03 13.34
N GLY A 144 30.11 23.00 12.11
CA GLY A 144 31.25 22.18 11.71
C GLY A 144 30.89 20.79 11.17
N LEU A 145 29.66 20.35 11.26
CA LEU A 145 29.23 19.05 10.73
C LEU A 145 29.49 18.95 9.21
N SER A 146 30.14 17.85 8.81
CA SER A 146 30.40 17.48 7.43
C SER A 146 30.22 15.98 7.25
N ALA A 147 28.98 15.52 7.42
CA ALA A 147 28.62 14.11 7.34
C ALA A 147 28.83 13.57 5.91
N PRO A 148 29.52 12.42 5.73
CA PRO A 148 29.71 11.84 4.41
C PRO A 148 28.46 11.15 3.87
N GLU A 149 27.56 10.75 4.74
CA GLU A 149 26.32 10.03 4.40
C GLU A 149 25.27 10.21 5.50
N VAL A 150 24.01 9.91 5.18
CA VAL A 150 22.96 9.70 6.18
C VAL A 150 22.75 8.21 6.42
N LYS A 151 22.44 7.84 7.67
CA LYS A 151 21.96 6.50 8.06
C LYS A 151 20.66 6.61 8.83
N VAL A 152 19.88 5.54 8.79
CA VAL A 152 18.68 5.40 9.63
C VAL A 152 19.10 4.84 10.98
N ASP A 153 18.76 5.54 12.05
CA ASP A 153 19.11 5.18 13.43
C ASP A 153 17.96 4.49 14.15
N ASP A 154 16.73 4.85 13.78
CA ASP A 154 15.51 4.31 14.39
C ASP A 154 14.32 4.53 13.48
N TRP A 155 13.28 3.73 13.65
CA TRP A 155 11.97 3.90 13.00
C TRP A 155 10.85 3.33 13.86
N THR A 156 9.66 3.83 13.63
CA THR A 156 8.42 3.33 14.23
C THR A 156 7.33 3.27 13.16
N ASP A 157 6.07 3.07 13.51
CA ASP A 157 5.02 2.88 12.50
C ASP A 157 4.92 3.99 11.44
N TRP A 158 5.23 5.25 11.78
CA TRP A 158 5.22 6.36 10.80
C TRP A 158 6.27 7.44 11.10
N THR A 159 7.30 7.11 11.89
CA THR A 159 8.45 8.00 12.10
C THR A 159 9.75 7.33 11.70
N VAL A 160 10.73 8.15 11.34
CA VAL A 160 12.10 7.71 11.08
C VAL A 160 13.08 8.69 11.73
N SER A 161 14.23 8.17 12.15
CA SER A 161 15.31 8.98 12.72
C SER A 161 16.56 8.91 11.86
N PRO A 162 16.76 9.84 10.90
CA PRO A 162 18.01 9.99 10.19
C PRO A 162 19.13 10.47 11.11
N LEU A 163 20.31 9.85 10.97
CA LEU A 163 21.54 10.20 11.65
C LEU A 163 22.60 10.67 10.66
N LEU A 164 23.16 11.84 10.93
CA LEU A 164 24.26 12.45 10.19
C LEU A 164 25.46 12.60 11.15
N SER A 165 26.62 12.03 10.80
CA SER A 165 27.82 12.12 11.65
C SER A 165 29.10 12.12 10.81
N ASP A 166 30.08 12.93 11.23
CA ASP A 166 31.45 12.91 10.71
C ASP A 166 32.46 12.34 11.75
N GLY A 167 31.95 11.78 12.84
CA GLY A 167 32.74 11.27 13.95
C GLY A 167 33.06 12.29 15.03
N ALA A 168 33.14 13.59 14.70
CA ALA A 168 33.36 14.69 15.67
C ALA A 168 32.02 15.38 16.01
N HIS A 169 31.14 15.46 15.03
CA HIS A 169 29.82 16.07 15.13
C HIS A 169 28.74 15.06 14.81
N THR A 170 27.61 15.16 15.48
CA THR A 170 26.45 14.28 15.24
C THR A 170 25.16 15.08 15.28
N LEU A 171 24.29 14.82 14.31
CA LEU A 171 22.91 15.27 14.27
C LEU A 171 22.00 14.08 14.02
N ARG A 172 21.10 13.78 14.97
CA ARG A 172 19.99 12.85 14.81
C ARG A 172 18.70 13.65 14.80
N ALA A 173 17.86 13.44 13.83
CA ALA A 173 16.53 14.05 13.78
C ALA A 173 15.46 12.97 14.00
N THR A 174 14.32 13.33 14.60
CA THR A 174 13.10 12.51 14.57
C THR A 174 12.07 13.25 13.73
N ILE A 175 11.67 12.64 12.63
CA ILE A 175 10.69 13.14 11.66
C ILE A 175 9.60 12.08 11.45
N GLY A 176 8.41 12.49 11.05
CA GLY A 176 7.31 11.56 10.83
C GLY A 176 6.13 12.18 10.11
N SER A 177 5.32 11.32 9.49
CA SER A 177 4.09 11.73 8.83
C SER A 177 3.15 12.41 9.83
N GLY A 178 2.59 13.56 9.43
CA GLY A 178 1.70 14.34 10.30
C GLY A 178 2.38 15.06 11.46
N LEU A 179 3.72 15.09 11.54
CA LEU A 179 4.44 15.78 12.61
C LEU A 179 4.94 17.15 12.15
N PRO A 180 4.39 18.27 12.66
CA PRO A 180 4.91 19.61 12.39
C PRO A 180 6.20 19.93 13.15
N PHE A 181 6.51 19.16 14.21
CA PHE A 181 7.75 19.24 14.96
C PHE A 181 8.84 18.34 14.39
N VAL A 182 10.07 18.86 14.35
CA VAL A 182 11.29 18.07 14.22
C VAL A 182 12.09 18.19 15.50
N HIS A 183 12.35 17.08 16.16
CA HIS A 183 13.23 17.03 17.34
C HIS A 183 14.63 16.61 16.93
N PHE A 184 15.63 17.32 17.43
CA PHE A 184 17.02 17.09 17.10
C PHE A 184 17.83 16.72 18.34
N ARG A 185 18.71 15.73 18.20
CA ARG A 185 19.81 15.45 19.11
C ARG A 185 21.11 15.88 18.42
N ALA A 186 21.92 16.69 19.08
CA ALA A 186 23.07 17.34 18.48
C ALA A 186 24.28 17.29 19.41
N THR A 187 25.44 16.87 18.90
CA THR A 187 26.71 16.85 19.65
C THR A 187 27.88 17.37 18.83
N GLY A 188 28.95 17.80 19.49
CA GLY A 188 30.20 18.21 18.86
C GLY A 188 30.27 19.70 18.51
N GLY A 189 29.18 20.45 18.53
CA GLY A 189 29.16 21.87 18.20
C GLY A 189 27.82 22.52 18.55
N ASP A 190 27.71 23.81 18.25
CA ASP A 190 26.49 24.58 18.45
C ASP A 190 25.40 24.15 17.46
N ALA A 191 24.14 24.14 17.89
CA ALA A 191 23.02 23.98 16.98
C ALA A 191 22.98 25.14 15.97
N GLN A 192 22.70 24.81 14.72
CA GLN A 192 22.66 25.80 13.64
C GLN A 192 21.43 25.60 12.77
N ILE A 193 20.72 26.68 12.47
CA ILE A 193 19.65 26.73 11.49
C ILE A 193 20.07 27.77 10.43
N LYS A 194 20.32 27.32 9.22
CA LYS A 194 20.82 28.15 8.13
C LYS A 194 19.77 28.19 7.02
N ALA A 195 19.20 29.36 6.76
CA ALA A 195 18.26 29.52 5.66
C ALA A 195 18.92 29.20 4.30
N ALA A 196 18.09 28.76 3.36
CA ALA A 196 18.47 28.51 1.98
C ALA A 196 19.16 29.76 1.35
N SER A 197 19.99 29.54 0.35
CA SER A 197 20.81 30.62 -0.23
C SER A 197 19.99 31.70 -0.95
N ASP A 198 18.77 31.40 -1.34
CA ASP A 198 17.80 32.32 -1.97
C ASP A 198 16.78 32.88 -0.97
N ALA A 199 16.98 32.65 0.32
CA ALA A 199 16.06 33.05 1.38
C ALA A 199 16.73 34.03 2.38
N THR A 200 15.90 34.83 3.03
CA THR A 200 16.23 35.65 4.19
C THR A 200 15.49 35.12 5.42
N VAL A 201 16.08 35.37 6.58
CA VAL A 201 15.41 35.11 7.87
C VAL A 201 14.82 36.41 8.37
N ASP A 202 13.51 36.43 8.61
CA ASP A 202 12.81 37.53 9.27
C ASP A 202 12.40 37.10 10.68
N VAL A 203 13.09 37.61 11.70
CA VAL A 203 12.86 37.26 13.10
C VAL A 203 11.76 38.16 13.67
N TRP A 204 10.63 37.51 14.09
CA TRP A 204 9.48 38.23 14.65
C TRP A 204 9.28 37.98 16.15
N SER A 205 9.98 37.01 16.73
CA SER A 205 9.99 36.80 18.19
C SER A 205 11.36 36.30 18.65
N HIS A 206 11.82 36.73 19.81
CA HIS A 206 13.07 36.28 20.41
C HIS A 206 12.91 36.38 21.94
N ASP A 207 12.47 35.29 22.56
CA ASP A 207 12.17 35.23 23.97
C ASP A 207 12.88 34.02 24.62
N GLY A 208 14.01 34.30 25.29
CA GLY A 208 14.80 33.29 25.96
C GLY A 208 15.24 32.15 25.02
N PRO A 209 14.82 30.91 25.27
CA PRO A 209 15.18 29.76 24.42
C PRO A 209 14.37 29.67 23.13
N MET A 210 13.27 30.41 22.98
CA MET A 210 12.42 30.42 21.80
C MET A 210 12.83 31.52 20.83
N ILE A 211 12.89 31.19 19.54
CA ILE A 211 12.98 32.16 18.45
C ILE A 211 11.93 31.87 17.39
N GLY A 212 11.12 32.89 17.05
CA GLY A 212 10.18 32.82 15.95
C GLY A 212 10.74 33.52 14.72
N TYR A 213 10.69 32.85 13.57
CA TYR A 213 11.24 33.39 12.32
C TYR A 213 10.43 32.96 11.11
N THR A 214 10.54 33.75 10.04
CA THR A 214 9.91 33.45 8.75
C THR A 214 10.99 33.23 7.70
N VAL A 215 10.82 32.16 6.88
CA VAL A 215 11.63 31.87 5.70
C VAL A 215 10.70 31.53 4.54
N HIS A 216 10.91 32.09 3.35
CA HIS A 216 10.05 31.95 2.16
C HIS A 216 8.55 32.22 2.42
N GLY A 217 8.24 33.00 3.48
CA GLY A 217 6.86 33.28 3.88
C GLY A 217 6.23 32.23 4.78
N HIS A 218 6.98 31.22 5.23
CA HIS A 218 6.56 30.20 6.18
C HIS A 218 7.07 30.54 7.58
N ASP A 219 6.20 30.47 8.57
CA ASP A 219 6.52 30.80 9.95
C ASP A 219 6.98 29.56 10.73
N TYR A 220 8.12 29.67 11.37
CA TYR A 220 8.74 28.64 12.18
C TYR A 220 9.01 29.13 13.60
N VAL A 221 9.04 28.21 14.54
CA VAL A 221 9.54 28.44 15.91
C VAL A 221 10.62 27.41 16.21
N ALA A 222 11.78 27.87 16.69
CA ALA A 222 12.85 27.02 17.18
C ALA A 222 13.02 27.18 18.68
N PHE A 223 13.28 26.07 19.35
CA PHE A 223 13.43 25.99 20.80
C PHE A 223 14.78 25.39 21.16
N ALA A 224 15.63 26.18 21.79
CA ALA A 224 16.83 25.72 22.47
C ALA A 224 16.51 25.23 23.88
N PRO A 225 17.38 24.47 24.54
CA PRO A 225 17.16 24.05 25.95
C PRO A 225 17.05 25.23 26.90
N GLY A 226 16.35 25.05 28.02
CA GLY A 226 16.26 26.04 29.07
C GLY A 226 17.64 26.53 29.55
N GLY A 227 17.83 27.84 29.59
CA GLY A 227 19.09 28.49 29.86
C GLY A 227 19.97 28.78 28.65
N ALA A 228 19.61 28.28 27.47
CA ALA A 228 20.20 28.67 26.21
C ALA A 228 19.41 29.79 25.54
N THR A 229 20.03 30.46 24.57
CA THR A 229 19.40 31.48 23.71
C THR A 229 19.86 31.28 22.27
N TRP A 230 19.16 31.86 21.34
CA TRP A 230 19.55 31.95 19.93
C TRP A 230 20.29 33.22 19.65
N SER A 231 21.31 33.17 18.80
CA SER A 231 21.93 34.33 18.19
C SER A 231 21.65 34.34 16.69
N VAL A 232 21.56 35.51 16.11
CA VAL A 232 21.25 35.71 14.69
C VAL A 232 22.43 36.42 14.00
N SER A 233 22.94 35.81 12.93
CA SER A 233 23.97 36.39 12.10
C SER A 233 23.66 36.18 10.63
N GLY A 234 23.20 37.23 9.96
CA GLY A 234 22.71 37.12 8.57
C GLY A 234 21.51 36.18 8.48
N SER A 235 21.62 35.13 7.65
CA SER A 235 20.60 34.10 7.47
C SER A 235 20.81 32.87 8.38
N THR A 236 21.60 32.98 9.44
CA THR A 236 21.95 31.86 10.31
C THR A 236 21.55 32.14 11.75
N LEU A 237 20.81 31.19 12.35
CA LEU A 237 20.50 31.13 13.78
C LEU A 237 21.44 30.11 14.44
N THR A 238 22.02 30.43 15.60
CA THR A 238 22.97 29.57 16.31
C THR A 238 22.65 29.55 17.80
N SER A 239 22.73 28.40 18.45
CA SER A 239 22.58 28.23 19.89
C SER A 239 23.63 27.25 20.43
N SER A 240 24.33 27.64 21.52
CA SER A 240 25.28 26.79 22.24
C SER A 240 24.62 25.66 23.04
N LEU A 241 23.30 25.61 23.07
CA LEU A 241 22.48 24.65 23.80
C LEU A 241 22.73 24.58 25.31
N ALA A 242 23.47 25.55 25.88
CA ALA A 242 23.85 25.63 27.30
C ALA A 242 24.45 24.29 27.83
N GLY A 243 25.22 23.58 27.00
CA GLY A 243 25.82 22.29 27.32
C GLY A 243 24.88 21.09 27.28
N LYS A 244 23.64 21.28 26.88
CA LYS A 244 22.69 20.20 26.56
C LYS A 244 22.84 19.79 25.07
N HIS A 245 22.14 18.74 24.65
CA HIS A 245 22.36 18.09 23.35
C HIS A 245 21.08 17.92 22.53
N TYR A 246 20.13 18.85 22.62
CA TYR A 246 18.88 18.80 21.90
C TYR A 246 18.34 20.20 21.58
N PHE A 247 17.54 20.26 20.56
CA PHE A 247 16.68 21.41 20.19
C PHE A 247 15.51 20.90 19.36
N SER A 248 14.50 21.72 19.16
CA SER A 248 13.42 21.40 18.26
C SER A 248 13.04 22.57 17.36
N VAL A 249 12.40 22.26 16.24
CA VAL A 249 11.84 23.23 15.31
C VAL A 249 10.45 22.79 14.93
N ALA A 250 9.50 23.73 14.91
CA ALA A 250 8.16 23.46 14.39
C ALA A 250 7.77 24.49 13.33
N VAL A 251 7.05 24.05 12.30
CA VAL A 251 6.33 24.92 11.38
C VAL A 251 4.99 25.29 12.00
N LEU A 252 4.55 26.53 11.84
CA LEU A 252 3.23 26.98 12.30
C LEU A 252 2.19 26.91 11.16
N PRO A 253 0.91 26.57 11.46
CA PRO A 253 -0.15 26.55 10.45
C PRO A 253 -0.65 27.98 10.16
N THR A 254 0.23 28.82 9.65
CA THR A 254 -0.04 30.23 9.31
C THR A 254 -0.19 30.44 7.81
N THR A 255 -0.84 31.52 7.46
CA THR A 255 -0.99 32.02 6.10
C THR A 255 -0.49 33.45 6.04
N PRO A 256 -0.26 34.04 4.86
CA PRO A 256 0.10 35.45 4.74
C PRO A 256 -0.90 36.43 5.38
N SER A 257 -2.13 35.99 5.63
CA SER A 257 -3.18 36.80 6.30
C SER A 257 -3.24 36.58 7.82
N THR A 258 -2.45 35.68 8.38
CA THR A 258 -2.42 35.43 9.83
C THR A 258 -1.89 36.68 10.55
N SER A 259 -2.62 37.17 11.56
CA SER A 259 -2.20 38.32 12.32
C SER A 259 -0.96 38.04 13.19
N ALA A 260 -0.22 39.06 13.56
CA ALA A 260 0.94 38.93 14.45
C ALA A 260 0.53 38.33 15.82
N ASP A 261 -0.65 38.70 16.32
CA ASP A 261 -1.18 38.22 17.61
C ASP A 261 -1.56 36.73 17.52
N ASP A 262 -2.22 36.31 16.44
CA ASP A 262 -2.57 34.90 16.22
C ASP A 262 -1.32 34.03 16.03
N ARG A 263 -0.30 34.55 15.31
CA ARG A 263 0.99 33.88 15.16
C ARG A 263 1.71 33.71 16.51
N ALA A 264 1.71 34.75 17.34
CA ALA A 264 2.30 34.69 18.67
C ALA A 264 1.51 33.72 19.61
N ALA A 265 0.20 33.67 19.47
CA ALA A 265 -0.64 32.70 20.19
C ALA A 265 -0.33 31.24 19.77
N LEU A 266 -0.18 30.98 18.46
CA LEU A 266 0.23 29.68 17.97
C LEU A 266 1.63 29.29 18.48
N ALA A 267 2.60 30.20 18.44
CA ALA A 267 3.94 29.97 18.97
C ALA A 267 3.91 29.61 20.46
N THR A 268 3.05 30.29 21.25
CA THR A 268 2.86 30.01 22.67
C THR A 268 2.22 28.64 22.90
N GLU A 269 1.25 28.26 22.07
CA GLU A 269 0.66 26.92 22.11
C GLU A 269 1.68 25.82 21.82
N TYR A 270 2.47 25.98 20.74
CA TYR A 270 3.49 25.02 20.33
C TYR A 270 4.64 24.93 21.35
N ALA A 271 4.98 26.02 22.02
CA ALA A 271 6.02 26.01 23.06
C ALA A 271 5.76 25.00 24.21
N LYS A 272 4.50 24.63 24.43
CA LYS A 272 4.14 23.61 25.42
C LYS A 272 4.69 22.24 25.12
N TYR A 273 4.93 21.94 23.83
CA TYR A 273 5.34 20.62 23.32
C TYR A 273 6.78 20.61 22.79
N ALA A 274 7.47 21.73 22.88
CA ALA A 274 8.80 21.95 22.29
C ALA A 274 9.85 20.95 22.79
N TYR A 275 9.68 20.38 23.99
CA TYR A 275 10.61 19.46 24.63
C TYR A 275 10.03 18.05 24.79
N ASP A 276 8.88 17.77 24.23
CA ASP A 276 8.25 16.45 24.27
C ASP A 276 8.62 15.70 22.97
N GLU A 277 9.83 15.13 22.95
CA GLU A 277 10.35 14.39 21.79
C GLU A 277 9.48 13.16 21.52
N VAL A 278 8.99 13.01 20.30
CA VAL A 278 8.31 11.79 19.86
C VAL A 278 9.34 10.66 19.75
N THR A 279 9.16 9.65 20.57
CA THR A 279 10.07 8.48 20.67
C THR A 279 9.41 7.18 20.21
N GLY A 280 8.14 7.23 19.81
CA GLY A 280 7.44 6.06 19.29
C GLY A 280 6.08 6.43 18.71
N THR A 281 5.72 5.70 17.67
CA THR A 281 4.35 5.71 17.12
C THR A 281 3.88 4.28 16.95
N ALA A 282 2.58 4.05 17.15
CA ALA A 282 1.99 2.73 17.00
C ALA A 282 0.52 2.82 16.63
N VAL A 283 0.12 2.05 15.62
CA VAL A 283 -1.29 1.87 15.27
C VAL A 283 -1.86 0.66 15.99
N SER A 284 -3.13 0.76 16.36
CA SER A 284 -3.96 -0.39 16.70
C SER A 284 -5.33 -0.21 16.07
N TYR A 285 -5.89 -1.29 15.55
CA TYR A 285 -7.20 -1.28 14.91
C TYR A 285 -8.09 -2.39 15.48
N ARG A 286 -9.40 -2.20 15.35
CA ARG A 286 -10.41 -3.18 15.71
C ARG A 286 -11.59 -3.09 14.73
N TYR A 287 -11.97 -4.22 14.18
CA TYR A 287 -13.24 -4.36 13.48
C TYR A 287 -14.31 -4.86 14.47
N ASP A 288 -15.45 -4.20 14.49
CA ASP A 288 -16.64 -4.63 15.24
C ASP A 288 -17.68 -5.16 14.25
N GLU A 289 -17.86 -6.48 14.26
CA GLU A 289 -18.81 -7.17 13.38
C GLU A 289 -20.25 -6.68 13.60
N THR A 290 -20.60 -6.23 14.82
CA THR A 290 -21.99 -5.92 15.18
C THR A 290 -22.52 -4.69 14.43
N ASP A 291 -21.69 -3.69 14.22
CA ASP A 291 -22.04 -2.42 13.55
C ASP A 291 -21.20 -2.14 12.30
N SER A 292 -20.37 -3.12 11.90
CA SER A 292 -19.47 -3.03 10.75
C SER A 292 -18.51 -1.84 10.81
N THR A 293 -17.99 -1.53 12.02
CA THR A 293 -17.16 -0.36 12.25
C THR A 293 -15.70 -0.73 12.45
N VAL A 294 -14.81 -0.04 11.73
CA VAL A 294 -13.36 -0.09 11.93
C VAL A 294 -12.94 1.11 12.78
N THR A 295 -12.45 0.83 13.98
CA THR A 295 -11.87 1.83 14.87
C THR A 295 -10.36 1.74 14.83
N THR A 296 -9.68 2.82 14.44
CA THR A 296 -8.21 2.88 14.37
C THR A 296 -7.68 3.91 15.34
N THR A 297 -6.78 3.51 16.22
CA THR A 297 -6.12 4.41 17.20
C THR A 297 -4.66 4.61 16.82
N TYR A 298 -4.30 5.85 16.56
CA TYR A 298 -2.94 6.31 16.29
C TYR A 298 -2.33 6.82 17.59
N ARG A 299 -1.33 6.11 18.12
CA ARG A 299 -0.68 6.45 19.40
C ARG A 299 0.68 7.07 19.15
N LEU A 300 0.96 8.16 19.91
CA LEU A 300 2.23 8.86 19.93
C LEU A 300 2.81 8.76 21.35
N THR A 301 4.02 8.23 21.44
CA THR A 301 4.77 8.18 22.70
C THR A 301 5.81 9.27 22.66
N THR A 302 5.86 10.07 23.75
CA THR A 302 6.84 11.15 23.88
C THR A 302 7.74 10.96 25.10
N THR A 303 8.94 11.51 25.01
CA THR A 303 9.87 11.61 26.13
C THR A 303 10.16 13.08 26.40
N ALA A 304 9.82 13.55 27.62
CA ALA A 304 10.11 14.91 28.02
C ALA A 304 11.62 15.12 28.20
N LEU A 305 12.19 16.03 27.41
CA LEU A 305 13.58 16.47 27.54
C LEU A 305 13.74 17.50 28.65
N GLU A 306 12.68 18.25 28.91
CA GLU A 306 12.51 19.20 30.02
C GLU A 306 11.10 19.13 30.54
N GLY A 307 10.95 19.38 31.83
CA GLY A 307 9.62 19.38 32.48
C GLY A 307 9.02 17.98 32.58
N SER A 308 7.71 17.87 32.42
CA SER A 308 6.94 16.62 32.54
C SER A 308 5.82 16.52 31.51
N GLY A 309 5.98 17.15 30.36
CA GLY A 309 5.04 17.09 29.23
C GLY A 309 4.92 15.68 28.68
N THR A 310 3.79 15.35 28.09
CA THR A 310 3.53 14.02 27.49
C THR A 310 2.75 14.10 26.17
N GLY A 311 2.53 15.30 25.64
CA GLY A 311 1.76 15.48 24.42
C GLY A 311 2.60 16.07 23.28
N THR A 312 2.10 15.97 22.07
CA THR A 312 2.69 16.58 20.88
C THR A 312 1.62 17.22 20.01
N VAL A 313 2.02 17.72 18.84
CA VAL A 313 1.13 18.26 17.80
C VAL A 313 1.06 17.25 16.66
N ALA A 314 -0.15 16.93 16.22
CA ALA A 314 -0.40 16.07 15.06
C ALA A 314 -1.21 16.82 14.00
N ALA A 315 -0.81 16.67 12.73
CA ALA A 315 -1.49 17.20 11.57
C ALA A 315 -2.15 16.05 10.80
N LEU A 316 -3.47 15.98 10.85
CA LEU A 316 -4.27 14.88 10.33
C LEU A 316 -4.58 15.07 8.84
N LEU A 317 -4.39 14.03 8.08
CA LEU A 317 -4.75 13.93 6.66
C LEU A 317 -6.28 13.88 6.45
N PRO A 318 -6.83 14.22 5.27
CA PRO A 318 -8.27 14.23 4.98
C PRO A 318 -8.99 12.95 5.39
N HIS A 319 -8.54 11.78 4.97
CA HIS A 319 -9.17 10.50 5.35
C HIS A 319 -9.18 10.26 6.87
N GLN A 320 -8.25 10.86 7.63
CA GLN A 320 -8.24 10.77 9.10
C GLN A 320 -9.21 11.76 9.73
N TRP A 321 -9.11 13.06 9.37
CA TRP A 321 -9.92 14.05 10.07
C TRP A 321 -11.40 14.03 9.69
N ARG A 322 -11.78 13.47 8.53
CA ARG A 322 -13.20 13.26 8.19
C ARG A 322 -13.85 12.23 9.09
N HIS A 323 -13.06 11.25 9.53
CA HIS A 323 -13.50 10.12 10.35
C HIS A 323 -13.02 10.22 11.79
N LEU A 324 -12.51 11.39 12.21
CA LEU A 324 -12.03 11.61 13.57
C LEU A 324 -13.18 11.44 14.57
N SER A 325 -13.04 10.49 15.49
CA SER A 325 -14.05 10.19 16.51
C SER A 325 -13.79 10.89 17.84
N ASP A 326 -12.58 11.40 18.06
CA ASP A 326 -12.17 12.10 19.28
C ASP A 326 -11.26 13.31 18.95
N GLY A 327 -11.25 14.30 19.86
CA GLY A 327 -10.44 15.49 19.70
C GLY A 327 -11.18 16.67 19.04
N SER A 328 -10.53 17.83 19.11
CA SER A 328 -11.05 19.09 18.53
C SER A 328 -9.91 19.79 17.82
N PRO A 329 -9.86 19.69 16.49
CA PRO A 329 -8.82 20.36 15.71
C PRO A 329 -8.85 21.88 15.87
N LEU A 330 -7.67 22.50 15.77
CA LEU A 330 -7.55 23.95 15.66
C LEU A 330 -8.28 24.45 14.40
N PRO A 331 -8.70 25.75 14.38
CA PRO A 331 -9.28 26.34 13.18
C PRO A 331 -8.25 26.52 12.04
N GLN A 332 -6.95 26.55 12.37
CA GLN A 332 -5.86 26.66 11.39
C GLN A 332 -5.53 25.29 10.81
N THR A 333 -5.10 25.28 9.55
CA THR A 333 -4.73 24.07 8.80
C THR A 333 -3.37 24.25 8.13
N TYR A 334 -2.67 23.15 7.86
CA TYR A 334 -1.54 23.16 6.93
C TYR A 334 -2.02 22.92 5.51
N VAL A 335 -1.30 23.50 4.56
CA VAL A 335 -1.41 23.15 3.15
C VAL A 335 -0.51 21.94 2.88
N SER A 336 -0.98 21.00 2.10
CA SER A 336 -0.19 19.83 1.70
C SER A 336 -0.59 19.31 0.32
N SER A 337 0.19 18.37 -0.21
CA SER A 337 -0.15 17.67 -1.45
C SER A 337 -1.36 16.74 -1.30
N ARG A 338 -1.83 16.53 -0.07
CA ARG A 338 -3.02 15.76 0.29
C ARG A 338 -4.21 16.63 0.69
N GLY A 339 -4.18 17.93 0.29
CA GLY A 339 -5.19 18.89 0.72
C GLY A 339 -4.91 19.47 2.12
N PRO A 340 -5.93 20.03 2.79
CA PRO A 340 -5.77 20.69 4.09
C PRO A 340 -5.58 19.69 5.22
N LEU A 341 -4.52 19.84 6.02
CA LEU A 341 -4.31 19.04 7.22
C LEU A 341 -4.88 19.77 8.43
N LYS A 342 -5.72 19.10 9.23
CA LYS A 342 -6.24 19.63 10.50
C LYS A 342 -5.30 19.32 11.64
N VAL A 343 -5.21 20.25 12.59
CA VAL A 343 -4.18 20.22 13.65
C VAL A 343 -4.80 19.87 15.00
N LEU A 344 -4.29 18.84 15.64
CA LEU A 344 -4.53 18.53 17.03
C LEU A 344 -3.30 18.92 17.88
N THR A 345 -3.51 19.50 19.07
CA THR A 345 -2.44 19.85 20.02
C THR A 345 -2.58 19.06 21.31
N GLY A 346 -1.46 18.78 21.96
CA GLY A 346 -1.41 18.08 23.25
C GLY A 346 -1.83 16.61 23.20
N VAL A 347 -1.73 16.00 22.03
CA VAL A 347 -2.19 14.63 21.83
C VAL A 347 -1.11 13.59 22.14
N THR A 348 -1.53 12.48 22.73
CA THR A 348 -0.77 11.23 22.85
C THR A 348 -1.42 10.13 22.01
N SER A 349 -2.61 10.36 21.50
CA SER A 349 -3.33 9.53 20.54
C SER A 349 -4.50 10.30 19.93
N PHE A 350 -4.96 9.82 18.79
CA PHE A 350 -6.26 10.17 18.21
C PHE A 350 -6.86 8.91 17.58
N THR A 351 -8.18 8.93 17.39
CA THR A 351 -8.93 7.76 16.93
C THR A 351 -9.82 8.13 15.75
N THR A 352 -9.81 7.28 14.72
CA THR A 352 -10.76 7.34 13.61
C THR A 352 -11.78 6.20 13.72
N SER A 353 -12.98 6.43 13.19
CA SER A 353 -14.04 5.43 13.10
C SER A 353 -14.63 5.47 11.70
N MET A 354 -14.49 4.37 10.98
CA MET A 354 -14.94 4.22 9.59
C MET A 354 -15.89 3.04 9.47
N VAL A 355 -16.84 3.11 8.55
CA VAL A 355 -17.80 2.03 8.30
C VAL A 355 -17.26 1.16 7.17
N PHE A 356 -17.28 -0.15 7.37
CA PHE A 356 -17.00 -1.13 6.34
C PHE A 356 -18.32 -1.58 5.69
N HIS A 357 -18.44 -1.42 4.37
CA HIS A 357 -19.69 -1.68 3.63
C HIS A 357 -19.79 -3.10 3.06
N GLY A 358 -18.79 -3.96 3.40
CA GLY A 358 -18.72 -5.33 2.92
C GLY A 358 -18.06 -5.47 1.54
N VAL A 359 -17.78 -6.71 1.19
CA VAL A 359 -17.27 -7.14 -0.11
C VAL A 359 -17.96 -8.44 -0.52
N LEU A 360 -17.92 -8.79 -1.79
CA LEU A 360 -18.48 -10.05 -2.29
C LEU A 360 -17.39 -10.88 -2.97
N PRO A 361 -17.46 -12.22 -2.91
CA PRO A 361 -16.66 -13.07 -3.80
C PRO A 361 -16.95 -12.79 -5.27
N GLU A 362 -18.24 -12.63 -5.60
CA GLU A 362 -18.75 -12.22 -6.91
C GLU A 362 -20.16 -11.66 -6.76
N VAL A 363 -20.61 -10.79 -7.66
CA VAL A 363 -22.00 -10.32 -7.68
C VAL A 363 -22.97 -11.48 -7.93
N PRO A 364 -24.18 -11.48 -7.32
CA PRO A 364 -25.10 -12.59 -7.46
C PRO A 364 -25.73 -12.65 -8.84
N ALA A 365 -25.91 -13.87 -9.38
CA ALA A 365 -26.47 -14.14 -10.71
C ALA A 365 -27.99 -13.96 -10.79
N VAL A 366 -28.51 -12.85 -10.28
CA VAL A 366 -29.96 -12.58 -10.16
C VAL A 366 -30.68 -12.43 -11.50
N ALA A 367 -29.94 -12.12 -12.56
CA ALA A 367 -30.47 -11.94 -13.90
C ALA A 367 -30.11 -13.08 -14.87
N ASP A 368 -29.33 -14.08 -14.43
CA ASP A 368 -28.71 -15.09 -15.30
C ASP A 368 -29.43 -16.43 -15.31
N ASP A 369 -30.65 -16.51 -14.79
CA ASP A 369 -31.36 -17.76 -14.54
C ASP A 369 -32.13 -18.32 -15.74
N SER A 370 -32.40 -17.51 -16.79
CA SER A 370 -33.20 -17.96 -17.92
C SER A 370 -33.00 -17.14 -19.19
N GLY A 371 -33.50 -17.67 -20.32
CA GLY A 371 -33.59 -17.00 -21.60
C GLY A 371 -32.30 -16.95 -22.43
N ALA A 372 -32.30 -16.05 -23.43
CA ALA A 372 -31.19 -15.92 -24.38
C ALA A 372 -29.88 -15.46 -23.71
N ASP A 373 -29.96 -14.62 -22.69
CA ASP A 373 -28.80 -14.12 -22.00
C ASP A 373 -28.13 -15.19 -21.14
N ALA A 374 -28.91 -16.06 -20.46
CA ALA A 374 -28.36 -17.22 -19.75
C ALA A 374 -27.59 -18.13 -20.72
N THR A 375 -28.16 -18.40 -21.92
CA THR A 375 -27.47 -19.16 -22.96
C THR A 375 -26.18 -18.49 -23.43
N THR A 376 -26.20 -17.16 -23.56
CA THR A 376 -25.03 -16.38 -23.96
C THR A 376 -23.91 -16.45 -22.90
N LEU A 377 -24.25 -16.30 -21.62
CA LEU A 377 -23.29 -16.43 -20.52
C LEU A 377 -22.66 -17.84 -20.49
N GLN A 378 -23.49 -18.90 -20.63
CA GLN A 378 -22.98 -20.28 -20.69
C GLN A 378 -22.00 -20.47 -21.87
N ALA A 379 -22.28 -19.90 -23.03
CA ALA A 379 -21.39 -19.96 -24.19
C ALA A 379 -20.05 -19.21 -23.92
N TYR A 380 -20.09 -18.08 -23.23
CA TYR A 380 -18.85 -17.37 -22.84
C TYR A 380 -18.06 -18.17 -21.81
N LEU A 381 -18.71 -18.75 -20.80
CA LEU A 381 -18.04 -19.64 -19.82
C LEU A 381 -17.40 -20.85 -20.50
N ASP A 382 -18.13 -21.54 -21.38
CA ASP A 382 -17.63 -22.72 -22.08
C ASP A 382 -16.40 -22.42 -22.97
N ALA A 383 -16.31 -21.21 -23.52
CA ALA A 383 -15.16 -20.78 -24.30
C ALA A 383 -13.87 -20.66 -23.46
N GLU A 384 -14.00 -20.43 -22.15
CA GLU A 384 -12.87 -20.28 -21.22
C GLU A 384 -12.41 -21.61 -20.59
N LYS A 385 -13.19 -22.68 -20.72
CA LYS A 385 -12.97 -23.98 -20.08
C LYS A 385 -11.60 -24.60 -20.40
N ALA A 386 -11.09 -24.40 -21.62
CA ALA A 386 -9.85 -25.04 -22.08
C ALA A 386 -8.60 -24.46 -21.42
N ASP A 387 -8.62 -23.18 -21.07
CA ASP A 387 -7.51 -22.46 -20.44
C ASP A 387 -8.04 -21.34 -19.53
N PRO A 388 -8.60 -21.67 -18.36
CA PRO A 388 -9.15 -20.67 -17.44
C PRO A 388 -8.11 -19.68 -16.90
N THR A 389 -6.84 -20.14 -16.81
CA THR A 389 -5.71 -19.32 -16.33
C THR A 389 -4.86 -18.75 -17.46
N ARG A 390 -5.43 -18.54 -18.64
CA ARG A 390 -4.70 -17.91 -19.76
C ARG A 390 -4.00 -16.63 -19.27
N GLN A 391 -2.75 -16.49 -19.65
CA GLN A 391 -1.86 -15.42 -19.23
C GLN A 391 -0.90 -15.01 -20.34
N GLN A 392 -0.42 -13.77 -20.30
CA GLN A 392 0.48 -13.21 -21.30
C GLN A 392 1.93 -13.72 -21.14
N SER A 393 2.36 -13.98 -19.90
CA SER A 393 3.71 -14.39 -19.53
C SER A 393 3.68 -15.28 -18.28
N ASP A 394 4.77 -16.02 -18.02
CA ASP A 394 4.91 -16.93 -16.88
C ASP A 394 5.55 -16.28 -15.62
N ASP A 395 5.64 -14.95 -15.58
CA ASP A 395 6.12 -14.24 -14.42
C ASP A 395 5.06 -14.11 -13.31
N THR A 396 5.45 -13.54 -12.17
CA THR A 396 4.57 -13.41 -11.00
C THR A 396 3.32 -12.58 -11.29
N TYR A 397 3.41 -11.49 -12.05
CA TYR A 397 2.27 -10.62 -12.31
C TYR A 397 1.25 -11.27 -13.25
N TRP A 398 1.70 -11.70 -14.43
CA TRP A 398 0.81 -12.27 -15.44
C TRP A 398 0.23 -13.62 -15.01
N THR A 399 1.00 -14.42 -14.26
CA THR A 399 0.45 -15.62 -13.61
C THR A 399 -0.63 -15.25 -12.60
N GLY A 400 -0.40 -14.20 -11.81
CA GLY A 400 -1.38 -13.66 -10.88
C GLY A 400 -2.68 -13.26 -11.58
N LYS A 401 -2.59 -12.45 -12.64
CA LYS A 401 -3.77 -12.04 -13.44
C LYS A 401 -4.53 -13.25 -14.00
N GLY A 402 -3.83 -14.26 -14.51
CA GLY A 402 -4.46 -15.51 -14.96
C GLY A 402 -5.17 -16.27 -13.85
N LEU A 403 -4.59 -16.30 -12.63
CA LEU A 403 -5.20 -16.88 -11.45
C LEU A 403 -6.47 -16.13 -11.02
N GLY A 404 -6.43 -14.80 -10.97
CA GLY A 404 -7.59 -13.95 -10.66
C GLY A 404 -8.73 -14.13 -11.67
N ARG A 405 -8.41 -14.24 -12.97
CA ARG A 405 -9.38 -14.58 -14.02
C ARG A 405 -10.06 -15.91 -13.75
N ALA A 406 -9.29 -16.96 -13.46
CA ALA A 406 -9.84 -18.29 -13.18
C ALA A 406 -10.71 -18.31 -11.91
N ALA A 407 -10.36 -17.51 -10.90
CA ALA A 407 -11.16 -17.37 -9.67
C ALA A 407 -12.56 -16.84 -9.97
N ARG A 408 -12.67 -15.73 -10.72
CA ARG A 408 -13.97 -15.18 -11.13
C ARG A 408 -14.78 -16.16 -12.00
N LEU A 409 -14.12 -16.84 -12.94
CA LEU A 409 -14.79 -17.86 -13.76
C LEU A 409 -15.34 -19.02 -12.89
N ALA A 410 -14.61 -19.45 -11.87
CA ALA A 410 -15.07 -20.49 -10.96
C ALA A 410 -16.31 -20.05 -10.16
N GLU A 411 -16.32 -18.82 -9.64
CA GLU A 411 -17.43 -18.25 -8.89
C GLU A 411 -18.70 -18.11 -9.74
N ILE A 412 -18.59 -17.54 -10.94
CA ILE A 412 -19.70 -17.37 -11.86
C ILE A 412 -20.25 -18.72 -12.30
N ALA A 413 -19.38 -19.67 -12.66
CA ALA A 413 -19.76 -20.99 -13.10
C ALA A 413 -20.47 -21.78 -11.99
N ASP A 414 -20.02 -21.66 -10.73
CA ASP A 414 -20.67 -22.26 -9.58
C ASP A 414 -22.07 -21.67 -9.34
N GLN A 415 -22.19 -20.34 -9.36
CA GLN A 415 -23.47 -19.64 -9.20
C GLN A 415 -24.50 -20.01 -10.27
N THR A 416 -24.05 -20.23 -11.49
CA THR A 416 -24.91 -20.51 -12.65
C THR A 416 -25.04 -22.00 -13.00
N GLY A 417 -24.42 -22.88 -12.19
CA GLY A 417 -24.53 -24.32 -12.31
C GLY A 417 -23.69 -24.94 -13.43
N ASN A 418 -22.73 -24.23 -14.01
CA ASN A 418 -21.78 -24.76 -15.00
C ASN A 418 -20.62 -25.48 -14.28
N THR A 419 -20.90 -26.65 -13.72
CA THR A 419 -19.92 -27.42 -12.93
C THR A 419 -18.66 -27.79 -13.72
N ASP A 420 -18.78 -27.96 -15.03
CA ASP A 420 -17.66 -28.33 -15.89
C ASP A 420 -16.60 -27.19 -15.98
N VAL A 421 -17.04 -25.95 -16.13
CA VAL A 421 -16.15 -24.78 -16.17
C VAL A 421 -15.61 -24.50 -14.78
N ARG A 422 -16.45 -24.57 -13.73
CA ARG A 422 -16.02 -24.43 -12.34
C ARG A 422 -14.88 -25.39 -12.01
N ASP A 423 -15.08 -26.67 -12.28
CA ASP A 423 -14.11 -27.71 -11.92
C ASP A 423 -12.82 -27.58 -12.74
N ALA A 424 -12.90 -27.16 -14.01
CA ALA A 424 -11.74 -26.85 -14.83
C ALA A 424 -10.94 -25.66 -14.26
N ALA A 425 -11.62 -24.58 -13.87
CA ALA A 425 -10.99 -23.40 -13.28
C ALA A 425 -10.34 -23.72 -11.93
N LEU A 426 -11.04 -24.42 -11.03
CA LEU A 426 -10.48 -24.83 -9.73
C LEU A 426 -9.28 -25.78 -9.88
N SER A 427 -9.33 -26.70 -10.85
CA SER A 427 -8.19 -27.58 -11.15
C SER A 427 -6.97 -26.80 -11.65
N ALA A 428 -7.19 -25.81 -12.52
CA ALA A 428 -6.11 -24.95 -13.03
C ALA A 428 -5.50 -24.08 -11.93
N ILE A 429 -6.32 -23.45 -11.08
CA ILE A 429 -5.88 -22.69 -9.91
C ILE A 429 -5.03 -23.58 -9.00
N ARG A 430 -5.56 -24.72 -8.58
CA ARG A 430 -4.86 -25.68 -7.71
C ARG A 430 -3.50 -26.07 -8.28
N SER A 431 -3.46 -26.46 -9.55
CA SER A 431 -2.23 -26.88 -10.22
C SER A 431 -1.18 -25.78 -10.22
N LYS A 432 -1.59 -24.55 -10.59
CA LYS A 432 -0.70 -23.39 -10.71
C LYS A 432 -0.20 -22.92 -9.35
N LEU A 433 -1.07 -22.79 -8.35
CA LEU A 433 -0.68 -22.43 -6.98
C LEU A 433 0.22 -23.49 -6.36
N THR A 434 -0.10 -24.79 -6.50
CA THR A 434 0.73 -25.87 -5.99
C THR A 434 2.13 -25.86 -6.62
N ASP A 435 2.23 -25.59 -7.92
CA ASP A 435 3.53 -25.45 -8.60
C ASP A 435 4.32 -24.28 -8.02
N TRP A 436 3.75 -23.10 -7.99
CA TRP A 436 4.43 -21.90 -7.44
C TRP A 436 4.80 -22.01 -5.96
N PHE A 437 3.99 -22.69 -5.17
CA PHE A 437 4.20 -22.88 -3.72
C PHE A 437 5.10 -24.08 -3.38
N THR A 438 5.75 -24.67 -4.38
CA THR A 438 6.66 -25.81 -4.17
C THR A 438 8.02 -25.51 -4.79
N ALA A 439 9.00 -25.21 -3.96
CA ALA A 439 10.40 -25.16 -4.36
C ALA A 439 11.01 -26.56 -4.32
N SER A 440 11.75 -26.94 -5.35
CA SER A 440 12.42 -28.23 -5.44
C SER A 440 13.84 -28.10 -5.99
N GLN A 441 14.67 -29.07 -5.74
CA GLN A 441 16.05 -29.07 -6.21
C GLN A 441 16.10 -28.98 -7.75
N GLY A 442 16.82 -27.97 -8.26
CA GLY A 442 16.98 -27.72 -9.69
C GLY A 442 15.84 -26.92 -10.33
N LYS A 443 14.77 -26.58 -9.60
CA LYS A 443 13.73 -25.70 -10.08
C LYS A 443 14.25 -24.25 -10.09
N THR A 444 14.10 -23.54 -11.20
CA THR A 444 14.62 -22.18 -11.41
C THR A 444 13.54 -21.14 -11.66
N GLY A 445 12.29 -21.55 -11.80
CA GLY A 445 11.12 -20.68 -11.99
C GLY A 445 9.89 -21.25 -11.33
N HIS A 446 8.80 -20.49 -11.30
CA HIS A 446 7.54 -20.80 -10.63
C HIS A 446 7.75 -21.19 -9.16
N GLN A 447 8.53 -20.38 -8.44
CA GLN A 447 8.82 -20.59 -7.03
C GLN A 447 9.16 -19.28 -6.34
N PHE A 448 9.04 -19.30 -5.01
CA PHE A 448 9.40 -18.16 -4.16
C PHE A 448 10.75 -18.38 -3.51
N TYR A 449 11.49 -17.28 -3.37
CA TYR A 449 12.76 -17.17 -2.65
C TYR A 449 12.61 -16.22 -1.47
N TYR A 450 13.02 -16.66 -0.28
CA TYR A 450 13.05 -15.76 0.88
C TYR A 450 14.42 -15.09 1.03
N ASP A 451 14.45 -13.78 0.81
CA ASP A 451 15.63 -12.94 1.01
C ASP A 451 15.72 -12.48 2.47
N ARG A 452 16.66 -13.09 3.20
CA ARG A 452 16.88 -12.78 4.63
C ARG A 452 17.45 -11.38 4.87
N ASN A 453 18.11 -10.78 3.89
CA ASN A 453 18.70 -9.45 4.05
C ASN A 453 17.61 -8.38 4.04
N TRP A 454 16.59 -8.57 3.19
CA TRP A 454 15.49 -7.61 3.05
C TRP A 454 14.22 -8.04 3.78
N GLY A 455 14.18 -9.27 4.33
CA GLY A 455 12.97 -9.80 4.95
C GLY A 455 11.81 -9.82 3.96
N THR A 456 12.02 -10.39 2.78
CA THR A 456 11.05 -10.40 1.68
C THR A 456 11.00 -11.73 0.95
N LEU A 457 9.85 -12.05 0.39
CA LEU A 457 9.59 -13.24 -0.42
C LEU A 457 9.48 -12.83 -1.88
N ILE A 458 10.44 -13.22 -2.70
CA ILE A 458 10.52 -12.83 -4.12
C ILE A 458 10.10 -14.01 -5.00
N GLY A 459 9.12 -13.80 -5.86
CA GLY A 459 8.69 -14.81 -6.84
C GLY A 459 9.52 -14.76 -8.14
N TYR A 460 9.81 -15.93 -8.70
CA TYR A 460 10.53 -16.05 -9.98
C TYR A 460 9.82 -16.97 -10.97
N PRO A 461 9.76 -16.59 -12.27
CA PRO A 461 10.27 -15.34 -12.87
C PRO A 461 9.58 -14.10 -12.30
N ALA A 462 10.36 -13.05 -12.13
CA ALA A 462 9.89 -11.76 -11.67
C ALA A 462 9.53 -10.84 -12.85
N SER A 463 8.73 -9.80 -12.58
CA SER A 463 8.43 -8.73 -13.54
C SER A 463 8.28 -7.40 -12.82
N TYR A 464 8.29 -6.31 -13.56
CA TYR A 464 8.06 -4.94 -13.07
C TYR A 464 8.96 -4.52 -11.88
N GLY A 465 10.16 -5.12 -11.76
CA GLY A 465 11.10 -4.80 -10.69
C GLY A 465 10.80 -5.47 -9.35
N SER A 466 9.88 -6.45 -9.30
CA SER A 466 9.52 -7.14 -8.05
C SER A 466 10.68 -7.90 -7.40
N ASP A 467 11.77 -8.20 -8.14
CA ASP A 467 13.00 -8.80 -7.61
C ASP A 467 14.07 -7.76 -7.26
N GLN A 468 14.35 -6.81 -8.15
CA GLN A 468 15.47 -5.87 -8.02
C GLN A 468 15.11 -4.57 -7.28
N GLU A 469 13.84 -4.26 -7.20
CA GLU A 469 13.31 -3.02 -6.61
C GLU A 469 12.25 -3.28 -5.52
N LEU A 470 11.87 -4.55 -5.32
CA LEU A 470 10.78 -4.98 -4.42
C LEU A 470 9.49 -4.17 -4.69
N ASN A 471 9.23 -3.93 -5.99
CA ASN A 471 8.04 -3.23 -6.42
C ASN A 471 6.83 -4.16 -6.45
N ASP A 472 5.65 -3.62 -6.16
CA ASP A 472 4.35 -4.17 -6.56
C ASP A 472 4.02 -5.53 -5.94
N HIS A 473 4.61 -5.91 -4.80
CA HIS A 473 4.37 -7.23 -4.20
C HIS A 473 2.89 -7.43 -3.85
N HIS A 474 2.23 -6.41 -3.28
CA HIS A 474 0.79 -6.45 -2.99
C HIS A 474 -0.04 -6.63 -4.27
N PHE A 475 0.33 -6.02 -5.41
CA PHE A 475 -0.36 -6.23 -6.68
C PHE A 475 -0.23 -7.67 -7.15
N HIS A 476 1.01 -8.19 -7.23
CA HIS A 476 1.28 -9.53 -7.73
C HIS A 476 0.64 -10.60 -6.83
N TYR A 477 0.88 -10.52 -5.52
CA TYR A 477 0.46 -11.56 -4.56
C TYR A 477 -1.02 -11.48 -4.22
N GLY A 478 -1.65 -10.33 -4.35
CA GLY A 478 -3.08 -10.16 -4.20
C GLY A 478 -3.89 -11.11 -5.09
N TYR A 479 -3.47 -11.30 -6.33
CA TYR A 479 -4.11 -12.25 -7.25
C TYR A 479 -3.95 -13.72 -6.82
N TYR A 480 -2.76 -14.09 -6.30
CA TYR A 480 -2.52 -15.45 -5.78
C TYR A 480 -3.39 -15.74 -4.56
N ILE A 481 -3.48 -14.77 -3.64
CA ILE A 481 -4.27 -14.87 -2.41
C ILE A 481 -5.77 -14.93 -2.76
N ALA A 482 -6.24 -14.10 -3.70
CA ALA A 482 -7.63 -14.13 -4.16
C ALA A 482 -8.01 -15.50 -4.76
N ALA A 483 -7.16 -16.04 -5.61
CA ALA A 483 -7.38 -17.37 -6.19
C ALA A 483 -7.30 -18.49 -5.13
N ALA A 484 -6.41 -18.35 -4.13
CA ALA A 484 -6.34 -19.26 -3.00
C ALA A 484 -7.59 -19.18 -2.12
N ALA A 485 -8.16 -17.99 -1.91
CA ALA A 485 -9.40 -17.79 -1.17
C ALA A 485 -10.59 -18.49 -1.87
N THR A 486 -10.71 -18.33 -3.21
CA THR A 486 -11.69 -19.07 -4.00
C THR A 486 -11.47 -20.58 -3.88
N LEU A 487 -10.22 -21.05 -4.02
CA LEU A 487 -9.93 -22.49 -3.88
C LEU A 487 -10.26 -23.02 -2.48
N ALA A 488 -9.97 -22.26 -1.41
CA ALA A 488 -10.25 -22.63 -0.02
C ALA A 488 -11.74 -22.87 0.23
N ARG A 489 -12.62 -22.10 -0.42
CA ARG A 489 -14.06 -22.30 -0.35
C ARG A 489 -14.48 -23.69 -0.85
N PHE A 490 -13.85 -24.22 -1.89
CA PHE A 490 -14.17 -25.53 -2.46
C PHE A 490 -13.33 -26.68 -1.90
N ASP A 491 -12.09 -26.39 -1.49
CA ASP A 491 -11.16 -27.38 -0.93
C ASP A 491 -10.47 -26.82 0.33
N PRO A 492 -11.16 -26.84 1.48
CA PRO A 492 -10.58 -26.38 2.73
C PRO A 492 -9.32 -27.14 3.15
N THR A 493 -9.18 -28.41 2.72
CA THR A 493 -7.99 -29.21 3.03
C THR A 493 -6.74 -28.67 2.36
N TRP A 494 -6.83 -28.25 1.09
CA TRP A 494 -5.71 -27.61 0.41
C TRP A 494 -5.26 -26.32 1.12
N ALA A 495 -6.19 -25.61 1.71
CA ALA A 495 -5.99 -24.31 2.36
C ALA A 495 -5.53 -24.39 3.83
N ASP A 496 -5.46 -25.57 4.42
CA ASP A 496 -5.04 -25.71 5.81
C ASP A 496 -3.51 -25.54 5.99
N ALA A 497 -3.07 -25.39 7.24
CA ALA A 497 -1.66 -25.14 7.57
C ALA A 497 -0.73 -26.35 7.28
N GLU A 498 -1.27 -27.57 7.24
CA GLU A 498 -0.50 -28.77 6.91
C GLU A 498 -0.29 -28.91 5.40
N HIS A 499 -1.10 -28.23 4.60
CA HIS A 499 -1.00 -28.22 3.15
C HIS A 499 -0.39 -26.91 2.63
N TYR A 500 -1.13 -26.04 1.95
CA TYR A 500 -0.57 -24.86 1.27
C TYR A 500 -0.97 -23.52 1.91
N GLY A 501 -1.85 -23.53 2.91
CA GLY A 501 -2.29 -22.31 3.60
C GLY A 501 -1.15 -21.52 4.23
N GLY A 502 -0.09 -22.21 4.71
CA GLY A 502 1.09 -21.53 5.23
C GLY A 502 1.88 -20.75 4.18
N MET A 503 1.86 -21.17 2.90
CA MET A 503 2.48 -20.41 1.81
C MET A 503 1.67 -19.16 1.45
N VAL A 504 0.34 -19.25 1.50
CA VAL A 504 -0.54 -18.08 1.34
C VAL A 504 -0.28 -17.05 2.44
N ASP A 505 -0.18 -17.51 3.70
CA ASP A 505 0.14 -16.64 4.84
C ASP A 505 1.51 -15.95 4.69
N LEU A 506 2.49 -16.61 4.08
CA LEU A 506 3.79 -15.99 3.78
C LEU A 506 3.68 -14.88 2.73
N LEU A 507 2.86 -15.03 1.70
CA LEU A 507 2.61 -13.97 0.71
C LEU A 507 1.92 -12.77 1.35
N ILE A 508 0.93 -13.02 2.23
CA ILE A 508 0.27 -11.96 2.99
C ILE A 508 1.28 -11.21 3.85
N ARG A 509 2.13 -11.93 4.60
CA ARG A 509 3.14 -11.32 5.48
C ARG A 509 4.28 -10.63 4.72
N ASP A 510 4.52 -11.01 3.50
CA ASP A 510 5.53 -10.34 2.68
C ASP A 510 5.08 -8.94 2.30
N ALA A 511 3.89 -8.79 1.76
CA ALA A 511 3.34 -7.49 1.40
C ALA A 511 2.94 -6.69 2.66
N ASP A 512 2.07 -7.26 3.51
CA ASP A 512 1.58 -6.58 4.72
C ASP A 512 1.53 -7.51 5.93
N ASN A 513 2.66 -7.61 6.61
CA ASN A 513 2.76 -8.40 7.82
C ASN A 513 1.85 -7.85 8.92
N TYR A 514 0.75 -8.50 9.18
CA TYR A 514 -0.22 -8.16 10.23
C TYR A 514 0.21 -8.59 11.65
N ASP A 515 1.29 -9.37 11.78
CA ASP A 515 1.75 -9.93 13.06
C ASP A 515 3.07 -9.29 13.51
N ARG A 516 3.00 -8.37 14.45
CA ARG A 516 4.19 -7.70 15.03
C ARG A 516 5.17 -8.65 15.70
N ALA A 517 4.78 -9.88 16.03
CA ALA A 517 5.66 -10.88 16.62
C ALA A 517 6.54 -11.59 15.57
N ASP A 518 6.09 -11.68 14.33
CA ASP A 518 6.89 -12.19 13.21
C ASP A 518 7.92 -11.16 12.77
N LYS A 519 9.20 -11.44 13.02
CA LYS A 519 10.32 -10.56 12.67
C LYS A 519 10.96 -10.88 11.32
N ARG A 520 10.38 -11.84 10.57
CA ARG A 520 10.86 -12.16 9.23
C ARG A 520 10.50 -11.09 8.21
N PHE A 521 9.38 -10.40 8.42
CA PHE A 521 8.83 -9.38 7.54
C PHE A 521 8.58 -8.08 8.30
N PRO A 522 8.70 -6.91 7.68
CA PRO A 522 8.28 -5.64 8.28
C PRO A 522 6.78 -5.65 8.56
N TYR A 523 6.35 -4.93 9.58
CA TYR A 523 4.92 -4.78 9.88
C TYR A 523 4.28 -3.84 8.87
N LEU A 524 3.23 -4.30 8.16
CA LEU A 524 2.49 -3.57 7.12
C LEU A 524 3.46 -2.86 6.15
N ARG A 525 4.25 -3.68 5.40
CA ARG A 525 5.34 -3.19 4.54
C ARG A 525 4.86 -2.20 3.50
N ASP A 526 3.85 -2.60 2.70
CA ASP A 526 3.40 -1.82 1.55
C ASP A 526 2.38 -0.76 1.97
N PHE A 527 1.65 -0.99 3.08
CA PHE A 527 0.63 -0.09 3.59
C PHE A 527 1.19 0.99 4.50
N ASP A 528 1.22 2.24 4.03
CA ASP A 528 1.58 3.40 4.85
C ASP A 528 0.45 3.74 5.83
N ILE A 529 0.68 3.43 7.08
CA ILE A 529 -0.29 3.57 8.17
C ILE A 529 -0.84 4.98 8.31
N TYR A 530 -0.02 6.00 8.07
CA TYR A 530 -0.44 7.39 8.23
C TYR A 530 -1.05 7.97 6.96
N ALA A 531 -0.53 7.60 5.78
CA ALA A 531 -1.10 7.98 4.49
C ALA A 531 -2.41 7.26 4.19
N GLY A 532 -2.62 6.06 4.79
CA GLY A 532 -3.83 5.27 4.65
C GLY A 532 -3.93 4.52 3.32
N HIS A 533 -2.81 4.33 2.63
CA HIS A 533 -2.75 3.62 1.35
C HIS A 533 -1.36 3.01 1.13
N ASP A 534 -1.26 2.12 0.15
CA ASP A 534 -0.01 1.43 -0.17
C ASP A 534 0.98 2.32 -0.95
N TRP A 535 2.27 1.91 -0.90
CA TRP A 535 3.32 2.40 -1.77
C TRP A 535 3.92 1.28 -2.62
N ALA A 536 4.01 1.51 -3.92
CA ALA A 536 4.46 0.50 -4.87
C ALA A 536 5.96 0.22 -4.85
N SER A 537 6.80 1.25 -4.64
CA SER A 537 8.25 1.11 -4.80
C SER A 537 8.96 0.76 -3.51
N GLY A 538 9.74 -0.34 -3.51
CA GLY A 538 10.52 -0.77 -2.35
C GLY A 538 11.52 0.25 -1.85
N HIS A 539 12.11 1.02 -2.74
CA HIS A 539 13.17 1.98 -2.39
C HIS A 539 12.71 3.43 -2.29
N GLY A 540 11.58 3.82 -2.89
CA GLY A 540 11.10 5.21 -2.89
C GLY A 540 12.10 6.26 -3.39
N SER A 541 13.13 5.88 -4.15
CA SER A 541 14.24 6.75 -4.55
C SER A 541 13.90 7.59 -5.80
N PHE A 542 12.85 8.40 -5.70
CA PHE A 542 12.44 9.35 -6.72
C PHE A 542 12.42 10.78 -6.16
N ALA A 543 12.58 11.77 -7.03
CA ALA A 543 12.55 13.17 -6.62
C ALA A 543 11.20 13.60 -6.03
N ALA A 544 10.12 12.95 -6.44
CA ALA A 544 8.76 13.15 -5.94
C ALA A 544 8.39 12.25 -4.74
N GLY A 545 9.36 11.49 -4.20
CA GLY A 545 9.13 10.48 -3.17
C GLY A 545 8.57 9.17 -3.74
N ASN A 546 8.00 8.30 -2.90
CA ASN A 546 7.39 7.06 -3.34
C ASN A 546 6.11 7.31 -4.15
N ASN A 547 5.61 6.29 -4.81
CA ASN A 547 4.41 6.38 -5.65
C ASN A 547 3.53 5.12 -5.51
N GLN A 548 2.26 5.28 -5.89
CA GLN A 548 1.30 4.20 -6.07
C GLN A 548 0.54 4.45 -7.37
N GLU A 549 0.66 3.54 -8.33
CA GLU A 549 -0.11 3.56 -9.57
C GLU A 549 -1.43 2.85 -9.31
N SER A 550 -1.68 1.74 -9.56
CA SER A 550 -2.87 0.91 -9.51
C SER A 550 -3.49 0.78 -8.11
N SER A 551 -4.22 1.80 -7.65
CA SER A 551 -4.89 1.78 -6.34
C SER A 551 -5.86 0.60 -6.20
N SER A 552 -6.53 0.20 -7.28
CA SER A 552 -7.47 -0.93 -7.29
C SER A 552 -6.80 -2.29 -7.15
N GLU A 553 -5.55 -2.46 -7.58
CA GLU A 553 -4.80 -3.70 -7.32
C GLU A 553 -4.37 -3.81 -5.85
N GLY A 554 -4.07 -2.70 -5.17
CA GLY A 554 -3.93 -2.67 -3.71
C GLY A 554 -5.22 -3.08 -3.01
N MET A 555 -6.36 -2.53 -3.41
CA MET A 555 -7.68 -2.94 -2.89
C MET A 555 -8.02 -4.41 -3.20
N ASN A 556 -7.53 -4.96 -4.31
CA ASN A 556 -7.66 -6.39 -4.60
C ASN A 556 -6.89 -7.25 -3.60
N PHE A 557 -5.71 -6.81 -3.16
CA PHE A 557 -4.95 -7.46 -2.10
C PHE A 557 -5.72 -7.46 -0.78
N ASP A 558 -6.20 -6.31 -0.33
CA ASP A 558 -6.97 -6.20 0.90
C ASP A 558 -8.23 -7.06 0.89
N ASN A 559 -9.00 -7.01 -0.21
CA ASN A 559 -10.15 -7.87 -0.44
C ASN A 559 -9.79 -9.36 -0.40
N ALA A 560 -8.65 -9.74 -0.98
CA ALA A 560 -8.19 -11.13 -0.95
C ALA A 560 -7.92 -11.62 0.47
N LEU A 561 -7.36 -10.77 1.36
CA LEU A 561 -7.17 -11.07 2.78
C LEU A 561 -8.53 -11.27 3.48
N ILE A 562 -9.51 -10.42 3.22
CA ILE A 562 -10.86 -10.53 3.79
C ILE A 562 -11.47 -11.89 3.41
N GLN A 563 -11.46 -12.24 2.13
CA GLN A 563 -12.02 -13.47 1.62
C GLN A 563 -11.26 -14.72 2.10
N TRP A 564 -9.93 -14.66 2.12
CA TRP A 564 -9.08 -15.74 2.64
C TRP A 564 -9.36 -15.98 4.13
N GLY A 565 -9.38 -14.90 4.92
CA GLY A 565 -9.68 -14.99 6.36
C GLY A 565 -11.09 -15.52 6.65
N ALA A 566 -12.08 -15.13 5.85
CA ALA A 566 -13.45 -15.64 5.95
C ALA A 566 -13.54 -17.13 5.57
N ALA A 567 -12.92 -17.56 4.47
CA ALA A 567 -12.96 -18.94 3.99
C ALA A 567 -12.20 -19.90 4.92
N THR A 568 -11.09 -19.46 5.53
CA THR A 568 -10.27 -20.28 6.43
C THR A 568 -10.62 -20.14 7.91
N GLY A 569 -11.52 -19.21 8.26
CA GLY A 569 -11.87 -18.88 9.65
C GLY A 569 -10.77 -18.09 10.39
N ASN A 570 -9.79 -17.55 9.69
CA ASN A 570 -8.72 -16.74 10.28
C ASN A 570 -9.16 -15.28 10.43
N LYS A 571 -9.81 -14.98 11.55
CA LYS A 571 -10.32 -13.65 11.86
C LYS A 571 -9.21 -12.58 11.91
N THR A 572 -8.00 -12.94 12.30
CA THR A 572 -6.88 -11.97 12.38
C THR A 572 -6.50 -11.45 10.99
N VAL A 573 -6.38 -12.33 10.01
CA VAL A 573 -6.11 -11.93 8.61
C VAL A 573 -7.30 -11.16 8.04
N ARG A 574 -8.53 -11.65 8.27
CA ARG A 574 -9.75 -10.99 7.81
C ARG A 574 -9.84 -9.54 8.33
N ASP A 575 -9.65 -9.36 9.63
CA ASP A 575 -9.77 -8.05 10.28
C ASP A 575 -8.63 -7.10 9.88
N ALA A 576 -7.43 -7.63 9.58
CA ALA A 576 -6.34 -6.86 8.98
C ALA A 576 -6.72 -6.38 7.57
N GLY A 577 -7.24 -7.27 6.73
CA GLY A 577 -7.74 -6.90 5.41
C GLY A 577 -8.87 -5.86 5.48
N ILE A 578 -9.82 -6.00 6.40
CA ILE A 578 -10.91 -5.02 6.59
C ILE A 578 -10.37 -3.65 7.03
N TYR A 579 -9.38 -3.63 7.92
CA TYR A 579 -8.74 -2.38 8.35
C TYR A 579 -8.07 -1.65 7.18
N MET A 580 -7.21 -2.34 6.43
CA MET A 580 -6.50 -1.76 5.29
C MET A 580 -7.49 -1.35 4.19
N TYR A 581 -8.40 -2.23 3.80
CA TYR A 581 -9.44 -1.96 2.81
C TYR A 581 -10.26 -0.71 3.12
N THR A 582 -10.78 -0.60 4.36
CA THR A 582 -11.65 0.50 4.74
C THR A 582 -10.89 1.83 4.78
N THR A 583 -9.65 1.80 5.28
CA THR A 583 -8.79 2.99 5.35
C THR A 583 -8.34 3.41 3.94
N GLN A 584 -7.94 2.44 3.12
CA GLN A 584 -7.46 2.69 1.75
C GLN A 584 -8.59 3.18 0.84
N ALA A 585 -9.82 2.64 0.97
CA ALA A 585 -10.98 3.16 0.23
C ALA A 585 -11.20 4.65 0.50
N ALA A 586 -11.16 5.08 1.77
CA ALA A 586 -11.29 6.50 2.12
C ALA A 586 -10.12 7.36 1.60
N ALA A 587 -8.89 6.83 1.61
CA ALA A 587 -7.73 7.53 1.06
C ALA A 587 -7.77 7.62 -0.47
N ILE A 588 -8.24 6.58 -1.17
CA ILE A 588 -8.42 6.56 -2.63
C ILE A 588 -9.47 7.59 -3.05
N GLU A 589 -10.59 7.65 -2.33
CA GLU A 589 -11.65 8.62 -2.57
C GLU A 589 -11.15 10.07 -2.47
N ASP A 590 -10.23 10.35 -1.52
CA ASP A 590 -9.63 11.67 -1.36
C ASP A 590 -8.46 11.93 -2.35
N TYR A 591 -7.54 10.96 -2.58
CA TYR A 591 -6.25 11.28 -3.21
C TYR A 591 -6.15 10.87 -4.68
N TRP A 592 -6.91 9.85 -5.12
CA TRP A 592 -6.98 9.45 -6.53
C TRP A 592 -8.16 10.07 -7.25
N PHE A 593 -9.31 10.25 -6.57
CA PHE A 593 -10.55 10.70 -7.18
C PHE A 593 -10.99 12.10 -6.75
N ASP A 594 -10.44 12.63 -5.66
CA ASP A 594 -10.83 13.93 -5.06
C ASP A 594 -12.36 14.18 -5.07
N THR A 595 -13.14 13.18 -4.67
CA THR A 595 -14.59 13.23 -4.71
C THR A 595 -15.20 14.36 -3.86
N HIS A 596 -14.38 14.95 -2.98
CA HIS A 596 -14.74 16.07 -2.10
C HIS A 596 -14.25 17.44 -2.59
N ASP A 597 -13.57 17.52 -3.76
CA ASP A 597 -12.99 18.74 -4.33
C ASP A 597 -12.08 19.51 -3.33
N GLN A 598 -11.19 18.83 -2.62
CA GLN A 598 -10.36 19.43 -1.55
C GLN A 598 -8.86 19.14 -1.65
N VAL A 599 -8.47 18.20 -2.48
CA VAL A 599 -7.08 17.74 -2.59
C VAL A 599 -6.39 18.37 -3.80
N TYR A 600 -7.03 18.35 -4.95
CA TYR A 600 -6.42 18.83 -6.17
C TYR A 600 -6.30 20.35 -6.19
N PRO A 601 -5.16 20.89 -6.69
CA PRO A 601 -5.07 22.32 -6.96
C PRO A 601 -6.14 22.79 -7.93
N ALA A 602 -6.68 23.98 -7.69
CA ALA A 602 -7.81 24.53 -8.48
C ALA A 602 -7.56 24.60 -10.01
N ASP A 603 -6.28 24.68 -10.42
CA ASP A 603 -5.89 24.74 -11.83
C ASP A 603 -5.55 23.34 -12.40
N PHE A 604 -5.66 22.25 -11.61
CA PHE A 604 -5.48 20.89 -12.11
C PHE A 604 -6.77 20.42 -12.80
N PRO A 605 -6.71 20.04 -14.09
CA PRO A 605 -7.92 19.96 -14.91
C PRO A 605 -8.62 18.60 -14.87
N HIS A 606 -8.09 17.62 -14.15
CA HIS A 606 -8.59 16.23 -14.15
C HIS A 606 -9.38 15.90 -12.89
N LYS A 607 -10.30 14.93 -13.00
CA LYS A 607 -11.08 14.39 -11.88
C LYS A 607 -10.38 13.26 -11.14
N GLU A 608 -9.38 12.69 -11.80
CA GLU A 608 -8.63 11.54 -11.29
C GLU A 608 -7.14 11.70 -11.60
N VAL A 609 -6.28 11.08 -10.80
CA VAL A 609 -4.86 10.88 -11.11
C VAL A 609 -4.61 9.40 -11.36
N GLY A 610 -3.78 9.06 -12.33
CA GLY A 610 -3.33 7.69 -12.57
C GLY A 610 -2.38 7.20 -11.48
N MET A 611 -1.55 8.13 -10.95
CA MET A 611 -0.58 7.84 -9.89
C MET A 611 -0.63 8.91 -8.80
N VAL A 612 -0.58 8.48 -7.55
CA VAL A 612 -0.30 9.32 -6.39
C VAL A 612 1.19 9.24 -6.08
N TRP A 613 1.83 10.40 -5.87
CA TRP A 613 3.21 10.54 -5.43
C TRP A 613 3.26 11.11 -4.02
N SER A 614 4.35 10.88 -3.28
CA SER A 614 4.47 11.43 -1.93
C SER A 614 4.29 12.96 -1.88
N ASN A 615 4.60 13.67 -2.96
CA ASN A 615 4.49 15.14 -3.06
C ASN A 615 3.39 15.65 -3.99
N GLY A 616 2.52 14.79 -4.51
CA GLY A 616 1.50 15.24 -5.47
C GLY A 616 0.71 14.11 -6.13
N GLY A 617 0.26 14.37 -7.35
CA GLY A 617 -0.43 13.42 -8.19
C GLY A 617 -0.19 13.66 -9.68
N ALA A 618 -0.30 12.61 -10.47
CA ALA A 618 -0.05 12.63 -11.90
C ALA A 618 -1.17 11.96 -12.69
N TYR A 619 -1.73 12.68 -13.65
CA TYR A 619 -2.59 12.10 -14.68
C TYR A 619 -1.71 11.42 -15.73
N SER A 620 -1.10 10.33 -15.32
CA SER A 620 -0.17 9.51 -16.11
C SER A 620 -0.06 8.10 -15.55
N THR A 621 0.48 7.18 -16.35
CA THR A 621 0.89 5.84 -15.93
C THR A 621 2.33 5.58 -16.38
N TRP A 622 2.97 4.55 -15.82
CA TRP A 622 4.30 4.14 -16.24
C TRP A 622 4.39 3.62 -17.66
N PHE A 623 3.27 3.17 -18.27
CA PHE A 623 3.29 2.39 -19.51
C PHE A 623 2.48 3.04 -20.65
N SER A 624 1.64 4.04 -20.39
CA SER A 624 0.74 4.61 -21.38
C SER A 624 0.43 6.07 -21.15
N SER A 625 0.07 6.77 -22.24
CA SER A 625 -0.50 8.10 -22.23
C SER A 625 -1.97 8.15 -22.69
N ALA A 626 -2.60 6.99 -22.88
CA ALA A 626 -4.00 6.89 -23.25
C ALA A 626 -4.91 7.19 -22.04
N PRO A 627 -5.86 8.10 -22.13
CA PRO A 627 -6.78 8.42 -21.03
C PRO A 627 -7.49 7.18 -20.46
N GLU A 628 -7.89 6.26 -21.34
CA GLU A 628 -8.54 5.01 -20.92
C GLU A 628 -7.65 4.14 -20.00
N GLN A 629 -6.32 4.22 -20.17
CA GLN A 629 -5.39 3.49 -19.32
C GLN A 629 -4.95 4.30 -18.10
N ILE A 630 -4.82 5.63 -18.24
CA ILE A 630 -4.44 6.50 -17.12
C ILE A 630 -5.49 6.43 -15.99
N GLN A 631 -6.77 6.53 -16.33
CA GLN A 631 -7.84 6.42 -15.34
C GLN A 631 -8.19 4.94 -15.07
N GLY A 632 -8.22 4.09 -16.10
CA GLY A 632 -8.57 2.67 -15.99
C GLY A 632 -7.62 1.84 -15.13
N ILE A 633 -6.38 2.30 -14.90
CA ILE A 633 -5.42 1.59 -14.03
C ILE A 633 -5.90 1.50 -12.58
N ASN A 634 -6.71 2.45 -12.13
CA ASN A 634 -7.30 2.46 -10.78
C ASN A 634 -8.65 1.72 -10.71
N LEU A 635 -9.02 0.99 -11.75
CA LEU A 635 -10.30 0.27 -11.80
C LEU A 635 -10.11 -1.24 -11.81
N LEU A 636 -9.02 -1.74 -12.43
CA LEU A 636 -8.74 -3.18 -12.59
C LEU A 636 -7.99 -3.78 -11.37
N PRO A 637 -8.21 -5.09 -11.10
CA PRO A 637 -9.26 -5.93 -11.66
C PRO A 637 -10.63 -5.53 -11.10
N VAL A 638 -11.68 -5.56 -11.89
CA VAL A 638 -13.03 -5.38 -11.35
C VAL A 638 -13.49 -6.69 -10.72
N THR A 639 -13.84 -6.67 -9.44
CA THR A 639 -14.30 -7.84 -8.69
C THR A 639 -15.34 -7.44 -7.64
N GLY A 640 -15.95 -8.39 -6.96
CA GLY A 640 -16.83 -8.11 -5.82
C GLY A 640 -16.18 -7.33 -4.67
N GLY A 641 -14.83 -7.23 -4.65
CA GLY A 641 -14.08 -6.36 -3.75
C GLY A 641 -13.97 -4.91 -4.22
N HIS A 642 -14.45 -4.58 -5.42
CA HIS A 642 -14.34 -3.23 -6.00
C HIS A 642 -15.67 -2.46 -5.95
N LEU A 643 -16.61 -2.91 -5.12
CA LEU A 643 -17.91 -2.21 -4.94
C LEU A 643 -17.74 -0.80 -4.37
N TYR A 644 -16.64 -0.50 -3.64
CA TYR A 644 -16.31 0.84 -3.14
C TYR A 644 -16.23 1.89 -4.27
N LEU A 645 -15.83 1.50 -5.48
CA LEU A 645 -15.84 2.38 -6.66
C LEU A 645 -17.25 2.88 -7.01
N GLY A 646 -18.29 2.18 -6.55
CA GLY A 646 -19.70 2.50 -6.76
C GLY A 646 -20.32 3.36 -5.65
N ASP A 647 -19.59 3.73 -4.59
CA ASP A 647 -20.12 4.49 -3.45
C ASP A 647 -20.67 5.88 -3.87
N ASN A 648 -20.12 6.44 -4.95
CA ASN A 648 -20.60 7.67 -5.56
C ASN A 648 -20.99 7.47 -7.04
N PRO A 649 -22.22 7.00 -7.33
CA PRO A 649 -22.64 6.74 -8.71
C PRO A 649 -22.62 7.97 -9.63
N ALA A 650 -22.75 9.18 -9.07
CA ALA A 650 -22.65 10.42 -9.85
C ALA A 650 -21.20 10.69 -10.29
N TYR A 651 -20.24 10.42 -9.42
CA TYR A 651 -18.83 10.51 -9.75
C TYR A 651 -18.44 9.48 -10.81
N VAL A 652 -18.88 8.22 -10.67
CA VAL A 652 -18.63 7.16 -11.69
C VAL A 652 -18.99 7.63 -13.09
N ARG A 653 -20.23 8.16 -13.25
CA ARG A 653 -20.69 8.67 -14.56
C ARG A 653 -19.87 9.86 -15.05
N ALA A 654 -19.52 10.78 -14.14
CA ALA A 654 -18.74 11.97 -14.49
C ALA A 654 -17.31 11.61 -14.89
N ASN A 655 -16.68 10.65 -14.20
CA ASN A 655 -15.34 10.16 -14.48
C ASN A 655 -15.30 9.39 -15.82
N TYR A 656 -16.28 8.51 -16.05
CA TYR A 656 -16.43 7.82 -17.34
C TYR A 656 -16.58 8.83 -18.51
N GLN A 657 -17.37 9.89 -18.34
CA GLN A 657 -17.52 10.93 -19.35
C GLN A 657 -16.22 11.72 -19.57
N GLU A 658 -15.49 12.06 -18.50
CA GLU A 658 -14.20 12.73 -18.62
C GLU A 658 -13.22 11.89 -19.44
N MET A 659 -13.10 10.60 -19.15
CA MET A 659 -12.25 9.69 -19.91
C MET A 659 -12.60 9.75 -21.42
N LEU A 660 -13.89 9.67 -21.78
CA LEU A 660 -14.32 9.77 -23.18
C LEU A 660 -13.94 11.11 -23.81
N ASP A 661 -14.12 12.21 -23.08
CA ASP A 661 -13.80 13.55 -23.54
C ASP A 661 -12.27 13.70 -23.74
N GLN A 662 -11.46 13.19 -22.81
CA GLN A 662 -10.01 13.18 -22.91
C GLN A 662 -9.53 12.31 -24.09
N ALA A 663 -10.11 11.14 -24.28
CA ALA A 663 -9.81 10.25 -25.40
C ALA A 663 -10.33 10.79 -26.75
N GLY A 664 -11.27 11.74 -26.72
CA GLY A 664 -11.96 12.25 -27.92
C GLY A 664 -12.83 11.20 -28.60
N LYS A 665 -13.47 10.34 -27.82
CA LYS A 665 -14.24 9.17 -28.26
C LYS A 665 -15.67 9.23 -27.71
N THR A 666 -16.55 8.42 -28.27
CA THR A 666 -17.92 8.22 -27.80
C THR A 666 -18.10 6.88 -27.09
N ARG A 667 -17.06 6.03 -27.09
CA ARG A 667 -16.95 4.74 -26.40
C ARG A 667 -15.49 4.47 -26.09
N PRO A 668 -15.17 3.69 -25.03
CA PRO A 668 -13.83 3.24 -24.77
C PRO A 668 -13.25 2.45 -25.94
N GLY A 669 -12.02 2.73 -26.33
CA GLY A 669 -11.33 2.00 -27.41
C GLY A 669 -10.21 1.12 -26.90
N ILE A 670 -9.81 1.33 -25.64
CA ILE A 670 -8.83 0.57 -24.90
C ILE A 670 -9.49 0.17 -23.59
N TRP A 671 -9.34 -1.08 -23.17
CA TRP A 671 -9.97 -1.65 -21.99
C TRP A 671 -11.49 -1.44 -21.90
N PRO A 672 -12.24 -1.69 -22.98
CA PRO A 672 -13.69 -1.42 -23.00
C PRO A 672 -14.45 -2.28 -21.97
N ASP A 673 -13.99 -3.48 -21.66
CA ASP A 673 -14.52 -4.35 -20.62
C ASP A 673 -14.46 -3.69 -19.24
N ILE A 674 -13.26 -3.24 -18.81
CA ILE A 674 -13.03 -2.53 -17.54
C ILE A 674 -13.92 -1.29 -17.44
N TRP A 675 -13.99 -0.51 -18.51
CA TRP A 675 -14.79 0.72 -18.51
C TRP A 675 -16.30 0.48 -18.46
N TYR A 676 -16.80 -0.57 -19.11
CA TYR A 676 -18.21 -0.93 -18.99
C TYR A 676 -18.53 -1.55 -17.62
N GLU A 677 -17.61 -2.31 -17.03
CA GLU A 677 -17.76 -2.82 -15.67
C GLU A 677 -17.80 -1.68 -14.65
N TYR A 678 -16.92 -0.69 -14.79
CA TYR A 678 -16.93 0.50 -13.95
C TYR A 678 -18.21 1.32 -14.12
N LEU A 679 -18.61 1.60 -15.36
CA LEU A 679 -19.86 2.33 -15.65
C LEU A 679 -21.07 1.63 -15.00
N ALA A 680 -21.07 0.30 -14.96
CA ALA A 680 -22.19 -0.47 -14.39
C ALA A 680 -22.40 -0.19 -12.89
N LEU A 681 -21.36 0.22 -12.15
CA LEU A 681 -21.49 0.65 -10.75
C LEU A 681 -22.26 1.99 -10.62
N GLY A 682 -22.23 2.83 -11.65
CA GLY A 682 -22.95 4.12 -11.68
C GLY A 682 -24.25 4.13 -12.48
N ASP A 683 -24.33 3.28 -13.52
CA ASP A 683 -25.48 3.14 -14.42
C ASP A 683 -25.43 1.82 -15.17
N GLY A 684 -25.93 0.76 -14.55
CA GLY A 684 -25.90 -0.59 -15.10
C GLY A 684 -26.71 -0.74 -16.40
N ASP A 685 -27.81 0.00 -16.56
CA ASP A 685 -28.63 -0.07 -17.77
C ASP A 685 -27.88 0.56 -18.97
N ALA A 686 -27.17 1.67 -18.77
CA ALA A 686 -26.31 2.29 -19.79
C ALA A 686 -25.13 1.39 -20.16
N ALA A 687 -24.42 0.84 -19.17
CA ALA A 687 -23.33 -0.10 -19.39
C ALA A 687 -23.74 -1.33 -20.20
N LEU A 688 -24.91 -1.90 -19.88
CA LEU A 688 -25.46 -3.05 -20.62
C LEU A 688 -25.83 -2.70 -22.06
N ALA A 689 -26.37 -1.51 -22.29
CA ALA A 689 -26.67 -1.03 -23.64
C ALA A 689 -25.38 -0.84 -24.47
N ASP A 690 -24.35 -0.24 -23.89
CA ASP A 690 -23.05 -0.02 -24.56
C ASP A 690 -22.33 -1.35 -24.83
N PHE A 691 -22.27 -2.25 -23.86
CA PHE A 691 -21.72 -3.59 -24.03
C PHE A 691 -22.37 -4.34 -25.20
N ARG A 692 -23.71 -4.34 -25.27
CA ARG A 692 -24.47 -5.01 -26.36
C ARG A 692 -24.26 -4.37 -27.73
N ALA A 693 -24.00 -3.07 -27.74
CA ALA A 693 -23.77 -2.32 -28.98
C ALA A 693 -22.31 -2.42 -29.47
N ASP A 694 -21.38 -2.87 -28.64
CA ASP A 694 -19.97 -3.00 -28.97
C ASP A 694 -19.64 -4.40 -29.49
N SER A 695 -19.75 -4.57 -30.80
CA SER A 695 -19.39 -5.83 -31.47
C SER A 695 -17.86 -6.08 -31.55
N SER A 696 -17.06 -5.07 -31.20
CA SER A 696 -15.59 -5.11 -31.26
C SER A 696 -14.93 -5.35 -29.90
N LEU A 697 -15.72 -5.51 -28.85
CA LEU A 697 -15.22 -5.69 -27.49
C LEU A 697 -14.20 -6.84 -27.38
N THR A 698 -13.02 -6.50 -26.90
CA THR A 698 -11.97 -7.44 -26.50
C THR A 698 -11.74 -7.31 -25.02
N SER A 699 -11.57 -8.42 -24.34
CA SER A 699 -11.22 -8.40 -22.92
C SER A 699 -9.75 -8.11 -22.73
N GLU A 700 -9.43 -7.36 -21.67
CA GLU A 700 -8.06 -7.14 -21.18
C GLU A 700 -7.45 -8.45 -20.67
N GLU A 701 -6.10 -8.51 -20.61
CA GLU A 701 -5.42 -9.66 -20.04
C GLU A 701 -5.74 -9.80 -18.54
N GLY A 702 -6.12 -11.00 -18.15
CA GLY A 702 -6.63 -11.26 -16.80
C GLY A 702 -8.14 -11.07 -16.68
N GLU A 703 -8.83 -10.64 -17.73
CA GLU A 703 -10.28 -10.50 -17.79
C GLU A 703 -10.93 -11.53 -18.71
N SER A 704 -12.25 -11.65 -18.66
CA SER A 704 -13.01 -12.52 -19.55
C SER A 704 -14.35 -11.91 -19.93
N LYS A 705 -14.77 -12.18 -21.16
CA LYS A 705 -16.08 -11.73 -21.63
C LYS A 705 -17.23 -12.33 -20.80
N ALA A 706 -17.04 -13.48 -20.20
CA ALA A 706 -17.99 -14.09 -19.28
C ALA A 706 -18.18 -13.25 -18.03
N HIS A 707 -17.08 -12.77 -17.42
CA HIS A 707 -17.14 -11.92 -16.24
C HIS A 707 -17.76 -10.56 -16.59
N THR A 708 -17.29 -9.89 -17.64
CA THR A 708 -17.82 -8.58 -18.05
C THR A 708 -19.34 -8.63 -18.27
N PHE A 709 -19.82 -9.66 -18.98
CA PHE A 709 -21.24 -9.82 -19.23
C PHE A 709 -22.05 -10.11 -17.96
N HIS A 710 -21.54 -11.01 -17.10
CA HIS A 710 -22.14 -11.35 -15.82
C HIS A 710 -22.27 -10.12 -14.91
N TRP A 711 -21.16 -9.39 -14.71
CA TRP A 711 -21.06 -8.21 -13.87
C TRP A 711 -22.05 -7.12 -14.28
N ILE A 712 -21.97 -6.69 -15.54
CA ILE A 712 -22.80 -5.61 -16.06
C ILE A 712 -24.29 -5.96 -16.01
N ARG A 713 -24.63 -7.20 -16.39
CA ARG A 713 -26.02 -7.64 -16.45
C ARG A 713 -26.66 -7.72 -15.07
N ASN A 714 -25.93 -8.23 -14.09
CA ASN A 714 -26.46 -8.35 -12.74
C ASN A 714 -26.51 -7.00 -12.02
N LEU A 715 -25.54 -6.10 -12.22
CA LEU A 715 -25.63 -4.73 -11.72
C LEU A 715 -26.75 -3.93 -12.42
N ALA A 716 -27.02 -4.17 -13.70
CA ALA A 716 -28.20 -3.60 -14.36
C ALA A 716 -29.52 -4.05 -13.69
N ALA A 717 -29.60 -5.25 -13.15
CA ALA A 717 -30.73 -5.72 -12.38
C ALA A 717 -30.76 -5.19 -10.93
N LEU A 718 -29.63 -5.22 -10.24
CA LEU A 718 -29.48 -4.86 -8.83
C LEU A 718 -29.56 -3.34 -8.59
N GLY A 719 -29.04 -2.53 -9.52
CA GLY A 719 -28.87 -1.09 -9.36
C GLY A 719 -27.52 -0.70 -8.77
N THR A 720 -27.50 0.39 -8.03
CA THR A 720 -26.27 0.95 -7.41
C THR A 720 -26.08 0.46 -5.98
N VAL A 721 -24.86 0.49 -5.49
CA VAL A 721 -24.52 0.16 -4.09
C VAL A 721 -25.26 1.10 -3.14
N ASP A 722 -25.81 0.56 -2.05
CA ASP A 722 -26.46 1.32 -0.96
C ASP A 722 -25.61 1.23 0.31
N THR A 723 -24.79 2.23 0.54
CA THR A 723 -23.89 2.33 1.69
C THR A 723 -24.60 2.77 2.98
N THR A 724 -25.90 3.00 2.95
CA THR A 724 -26.69 3.40 4.15
C THR A 724 -27.05 2.20 5.04
N VAL A 725 -26.80 0.98 4.59
CA VAL A 725 -27.10 -0.25 5.33
C VAL A 725 -25.82 -1.10 5.41
N THR A 726 -25.48 -1.53 6.62
CA THR A 726 -24.36 -2.42 6.93
C THR A 726 -24.85 -3.80 7.37
N ALA A 727 -23.96 -4.75 7.56
CA ALA A 727 -24.28 -6.08 8.06
C ALA A 727 -23.27 -6.56 9.10
N ASP A 728 -23.64 -7.58 9.88
CA ASP A 728 -22.77 -8.24 10.86
C ASP A 728 -21.87 -9.33 10.24
N ASP A 729 -21.80 -9.41 8.93
CA ASP A 729 -20.92 -10.31 8.17
C ASP A 729 -20.17 -9.52 7.08
N PRO A 730 -18.87 -9.74 6.88
CA PRO A 730 -18.06 -9.00 5.95
C PRO A 730 -18.34 -9.32 4.46
N LEU A 731 -18.90 -10.50 4.17
CA LEU A 731 -19.17 -10.93 2.78
C LEU A 731 -20.61 -10.56 2.37
N THR A 732 -20.90 -9.27 2.40
CA THR A 732 -22.22 -8.72 2.12
C THR A 732 -22.16 -7.49 1.24
N ALA A 733 -23.28 -7.17 0.61
CA ALA A 733 -23.53 -5.88 -0.04
C ALA A 733 -25.03 -5.60 -0.07
N VAL A 734 -25.38 -4.32 -0.17
CA VAL A 734 -26.77 -3.89 -0.42
C VAL A 734 -26.81 -3.06 -1.68
N PHE A 735 -27.78 -3.31 -2.52
CA PHE A 735 -28.01 -2.56 -3.75
C PHE A 735 -29.40 -1.93 -3.74
N THR A 736 -29.55 -0.83 -4.47
CA THR A 736 -30.82 -0.17 -4.62
C THR A 736 -31.13 0.12 -6.09
N LYS A 737 -32.33 -0.25 -6.55
CA LYS A 737 -32.85 0.13 -7.87
C LYS A 737 -34.29 0.63 -7.72
N ASN A 738 -34.59 1.83 -8.23
CA ASN A 738 -35.91 2.46 -8.16
C ASN A 738 -36.47 2.59 -6.72
N GLY A 739 -35.59 2.69 -5.72
CA GLY A 739 -35.96 2.80 -4.30
C GLY A 739 -36.25 1.48 -3.60
N GLU A 740 -36.10 0.35 -4.29
CA GLU A 740 -36.21 -1.00 -3.69
C GLU A 740 -34.82 -1.58 -3.45
N ARG A 741 -34.61 -2.20 -2.27
CA ARG A 741 -33.33 -2.79 -1.84
C ARG A 741 -33.24 -4.27 -2.19
N THR A 742 -32.03 -4.68 -2.58
CA THR A 742 -31.62 -6.09 -2.62
C THR A 742 -30.44 -6.28 -1.68
N TYR A 743 -30.60 -7.16 -0.73
CA TYR A 743 -29.56 -7.55 0.24
C TYR A 743 -28.85 -8.78 -0.26
N VAL A 744 -27.54 -8.77 -0.23
CA VAL A 744 -26.70 -9.88 -0.69
C VAL A 744 -25.83 -10.35 0.47
N ALA A 745 -25.74 -11.66 0.68
CA ALA A 745 -24.85 -12.29 1.65
C ALA A 745 -24.24 -13.58 1.08
N ALA A 746 -22.94 -13.74 1.23
CA ALA A 746 -22.20 -14.90 0.78
C ALA A 746 -21.61 -15.65 1.98
N ASN A 747 -21.72 -16.98 1.97
CA ASN A 747 -21.19 -17.84 3.03
C ASN A 747 -20.17 -18.84 2.45
N PRO A 748 -18.85 -18.60 2.62
CA PRO A 748 -17.83 -19.50 2.11
C PRO A 748 -17.62 -20.75 2.98
N THR A 749 -18.32 -20.86 4.12
CA THR A 749 -18.08 -21.90 5.11
C THR A 749 -18.93 -23.16 4.88
N ALA A 750 -18.63 -24.22 5.62
CA ALA A 750 -19.35 -25.49 5.56
C ALA A 750 -20.62 -25.56 6.46
N THR A 751 -20.96 -24.43 7.13
CA THR A 751 -22.11 -24.36 8.04
C THR A 751 -23.02 -23.21 7.65
N ASP A 752 -24.33 -23.41 7.83
CA ASP A 752 -25.30 -22.32 7.59
C ASP A 752 -25.05 -21.16 8.54
N THR A 753 -25.23 -19.93 8.06
CA THR A 753 -25.14 -18.71 8.86
C THR A 753 -26.39 -17.85 8.71
N THR A 754 -26.56 -16.92 9.65
CA THR A 754 -27.61 -15.90 9.61
C THR A 754 -26.94 -14.54 9.61
N VAL A 755 -27.25 -13.72 8.63
CA VAL A 755 -26.73 -12.35 8.51
C VAL A 755 -27.81 -11.35 8.89
N HIS A 756 -27.45 -10.39 9.74
CA HIS A 756 -28.34 -9.32 10.17
C HIS A 756 -27.86 -7.99 9.60
N PHE A 757 -28.75 -7.33 8.90
CA PHE A 757 -28.51 -6.00 8.36
C PHE A 757 -28.97 -4.91 9.34
N SER A 758 -28.33 -3.76 9.31
CA SER A 758 -28.53 -2.66 10.28
C SER A 758 -29.94 -2.06 10.24
N ASP A 759 -30.70 -2.25 9.16
CA ASP A 759 -32.09 -1.83 9.04
C ASP A 759 -33.09 -2.86 9.60
N GLY A 760 -32.60 -3.98 10.16
CA GLY A 760 -33.41 -5.05 10.76
C GLY A 760 -33.73 -6.20 9.82
N THR A 761 -33.31 -6.15 8.56
CA THR A 761 -33.42 -7.27 7.61
C THR A 761 -32.53 -8.41 8.04
N THR A 762 -33.00 -9.66 7.89
CA THR A 762 -32.25 -10.86 8.23
C THR A 762 -32.29 -11.84 7.07
N VAL A 763 -31.10 -12.38 6.74
CA VAL A 763 -30.94 -13.34 5.62
C VAL A 763 -30.30 -14.63 6.14
N GLN A 764 -30.96 -15.77 5.84
CA GLN A 764 -30.40 -17.10 6.09
C GLN A 764 -29.53 -17.50 4.91
N VAL A 765 -28.26 -17.81 5.17
CA VAL A 765 -27.28 -18.12 4.11
C VAL A 765 -26.77 -19.55 4.32
N PRO A 766 -27.25 -20.52 3.54
CA PRO A 766 -26.77 -21.90 3.64
C PRO A 766 -25.28 -22.02 3.30
N ALA A 767 -24.66 -23.08 3.80
CA ALA A 767 -23.26 -23.39 3.57
C ALA A 767 -22.87 -23.32 2.08
N GLY A 768 -21.82 -22.58 1.74
CA GLY A 768 -21.29 -22.42 0.39
C GLY A 768 -22.17 -21.62 -0.58
N ARG A 769 -23.22 -20.93 -0.09
CA ARG A 769 -24.15 -20.20 -0.94
C ARG A 769 -23.95 -18.70 -0.87
N THR A 770 -24.28 -18.05 -2.00
CA THR A 770 -24.63 -16.65 -2.03
C THR A 770 -26.16 -16.52 -2.14
N VAL A 771 -26.76 -15.69 -1.31
CA VAL A 771 -28.22 -15.53 -1.20
C VAL A 771 -28.58 -14.06 -1.34
N THR A 772 -29.67 -13.77 -2.02
CA THR A 772 -30.26 -12.44 -2.05
C THR A 772 -31.65 -12.42 -1.43
N ALA A 773 -32.04 -11.28 -0.87
CA ALA A 773 -33.35 -11.02 -0.30
C ALA A 773 -33.82 -9.60 -0.66
N GLY A 774 -35.11 -9.32 -0.53
CA GLY A 774 -35.70 -8.03 -0.86
C GLY A 774 -36.25 -7.99 -2.29
N ALA A 775 -35.89 -6.99 -3.09
CA ALA A 775 -36.39 -6.81 -4.47
C ALA A 775 -36.07 -8.03 -5.37
N HIS A 776 -34.88 -8.61 -5.19
CA HIS A 776 -34.53 -9.87 -5.82
C HIS A 776 -34.36 -10.96 -4.76
N THR A 777 -34.96 -12.12 -4.99
CA THR A 777 -34.77 -13.33 -4.19
C THR A 777 -34.12 -14.39 -5.07
N TRP A 778 -32.89 -14.75 -4.72
CA TRP A 778 -32.07 -15.69 -5.48
C TRP A 778 -31.11 -16.42 -4.54
N SER A 779 -30.69 -17.62 -4.90
CA SER A 779 -29.65 -18.37 -4.19
C SER A 779 -28.87 -19.24 -5.18
N GLY A 780 -27.55 -19.11 -5.17
CA GLY A 780 -26.64 -19.87 -6.04
C GLY A 780 -25.40 -20.34 -5.29
N GLY A 781 -24.59 -21.15 -5.97
CA GLY A 781 -23.39 -21.72 -5.40
C GLY A 781 -23.54 -23.13 -4.85
N SER A 782 -22.44 -23.75 -4.40
CA SER A 782 -22.37 -25.12 -3.87
C SER A 782 -21.62 -25.15 -2.55
N ALA A 783 -22.01 -26.13 -1.69
CA ALA A 783 -21.38 -26.32 -0.41
C ALA A 783 -19.90 -26.73 -0.55
N PRO A 784 -19.01 -26.38 0.40
CA PRO A 784 -17.62 -26.81 0.43
C PRO A 784 -17.49 -28.35 0.40
N GLY A 785 -16.50 -28.88 -0.31
CA GLY A 785 -16.26 -30.33 -0.45
C GLY A 785 -17.14 -31.03 -1.48
N GLY A 786 -17.96 -30.29 -2.25
CA GLY A 786 -18.80 -30.84 -3.33
C GLY A 786 -18.06 -31.21 -4.62
N THR A 787 -16.74 -31.22 -4.63
CA THR A 787 -15.95 -31.64 -5.80
C THR A 787 -15.87 -33.16 -5.90
N GLY A 788 -16.55 -33.74 -6.86
CA GLY A 788 -16.28 -35.08 -7.37
C GLY A 788 -14.95 -35.18 -8.12
N GLY A 789 -13.84 -34.69 -7.51
CA GLY A 789 -12.50 -34.86 -8.09
C GLY A 789 -11.98 -36.28 -7.85
N PRO A 790 -11.21 -36.88 -8.80
CA PRO A 790 -10.63 -38.20 -8.60
C PRO A 790 -9.64 -38.14 -7.42
N THR A 791 -9.82 -39.05 -6.47
CA THR A 791 -8.84 -39.33 -5.41
C THR A 791 -7.50 -39.62 -6.06
N PRO A 792 -6.37 -39.03 -5.65
CA PRO A 792 -5.06 -39.44 -6.16
C PRO A 792 -4.80 -40.89 -5.76
N THR A 793 -4.53 -41.73 -6.75
CA THR A 793 -4.03 -43.09 -6.54
C THR A 793 -2.52 -43.06 -6.43
#